data_5b7d7061abeb99f7c5dbf841b1888f97
#
_entry.id   5b7d7061abeb99f7c5dbf841b1888f97
#
_cell.length_a   1.000
_cell.length_b   1.000
_cell.length_c   1.000
_cell.angle_alpha   90.00
_cell.angle_beta   90.00
_cell.angle_gamma   90.00
#
_symmetry.space_group_name_H-M   'P 1'
#
loop_
_entity.id
_entity.type
_entity.pdbx_description
1 polymer ?
#
loop_
_entity_poly.entity_id
_entity_poly.type
_entity_poly.pdbx_seq_one_letter_code
_entity_poly.pdbx_strand_id
1 'polypeptide(L)'
;MPLITTKSKAVIVVDTADAQVVTTAANLLASDVEAVSGRRLSVANSIHAGDVPIVAGTVGSSPLIDALISSGKVDASVVHGRWEAYTLQLIRRPMKGVKQALVVMGGTPRGTAYGLLELSRLMGVSPWVWWADVVPPKADELYITGKSMTVGEPSVKYRGIFINDEDWGLHPWASKGIDSKYGNIGPNTYARVMELLLRLRANTLWPAMHPCSQAFWDNKDNLPVAKKYDIMLGSSHCEQMMRDNEWEWRRPPYNGTNEDWNYVTNTAKIQGYWEERVKESVGFDCMYTLGMRGVHDWGISGYPSTEDKVRGLTDIINFQRSLIQRYVGNPKSVPQLFIPYKEVLDAYNAGLRIPDDVTLCWVDDNHGYIRQLPNANEQARSGGNGVYYHISYWGTPEDYLWLCSHSPSLISYELTKAYSQGIRTLWVINVGDIKPAEMELEFCMDLAWDVNSWAPCQAEDYIHTWAARTFGEPLASDIAAIKREYYRLAAAGKPEHVHRVAYSSDEKDRRIADYAAISRKVDNIKPRVPDALQDAFFQLVEYPVKGAYYMNVKVLRASQSLELAHHGQLERALRYADEANNAYRQIEALTKVYNTTTAQGKWNGIMNHQPRGRDQFKAPHVATDSDVATVAASAESIGRVIIPATAFKTTSGNISVVNGLGLDSASITVWPLDMNAYTDVSKAPFAQYCVDVKPGNNRIHVRMLPTFPINSSYDLRVAVAIDGQRPVVHSIKTVATRGNWNTNVLQGYADVVADYTSVDSRSIDLRVSFMDPGVVMSQIMVESAATLRQNHE
;
A
#
# COMPACT_ATOMS: atom_id res chain seq x y z
N MET A 1 -4.23 19.11 32.90
CA MET A 1 -3.41 20.32 32.58
C MET A 1 -4.13 21.07 31.47
N PRO A 2 -4.44 22.40 31.66
CA PRO A 2 -5.04 23.14 30.56
C PRO A 2 -4.03 23.36 29.43
N LEU A 3 -4.46 23.08 28.19
CA LEU A 3 -3.71 23.42 26.97
C LEU A 3 -4.13 24.80 26.45
N ILE A 4 -5.42 24.95 26.25
CA ILE A 4 -6.09 26.17 25.83
C ILE A 4 -7.34 26.37 26.71
N THR A 5 -7.49 27.53 27.33
CA THR A 5 -8.71 27.93 28.02
C THR A 5 -8.91 29.42 27.84
N THR A 6 -10.05 29.94 28.25
CA THR A 6 -10.32 31.42 28.21
C THR A 6 -9.24 32.22 28.96
N LYS A 7 -8.60 31.63 29.99
CA LYS A 7 -7.68 32.32 30.91
C LYS A 7 -6.20 31.95 30.71
N SER A 8 -5.89 30.85 30.03
CA SER A 8 -4.53 30.38 29.90
C SER A 8 -4.27 29.68 28.56
N LYS A 9 -3.04 29.75 28.14
CA LYS A 9 -2.50 29.07 26.93
C LYS A 9 -1.17 28.43 27.30
N ALA A 10 -1.00 27.15 26.96
CA ALA A 10 0.25 26.45 27.15
C ALA A 10 1.36 27.01 26.23
N VAL A 11 2.60 26.74 26.58
CA VAL A 11 3.77 27.02 25.74
C VAL A 11 4.49 25.69 25.44
N ILE A 12 4.86 25.48 24.20
CA ILE A 12 5.70 24.32 23.82
C ILE A 12 7.15 24.75 23.99
N VAL A 13 7.91 24.01 24.78
CA VAL A 13 9.31 24.30 25.05
C VAL A 13 10.17 23.20 24.50
N VAL A 14 11.07 23.56 23.59
CA VAL A 14 12.05 22.67 22.95
C VAL A 14 13.45 23.24 23.10
N ASP A 15 14.42 22.38 23.36
CA ASP A 15 15.80 22.80 23.48
C ASP A 15 16.42 23.04 22.10
N THR A 16 17.19 24.10 21.95
CA THR A 16 17.90 24.43 20.71
C THR A 16 19.05 23.46 20.39
N ALA A 17 19.50 22.72 21.39
CA ALA A 17 20.52 21.68 21.22
C ALA A 17 19.95 20.38 20.63
N ASP A 18 18.64 20.18 20.71
CA ASP A 18 18.00 18.97 20.16
C ASP A 18 17.87 19.05 18.61
N ALA A 19 17.59 17.94 17.98
CA ALA A 19 17.48 17.85 16.53
C ALA A 19 16.35 18.73 15.96
N GLN A 20 16.56 19.26 14.76
CA GLN A 20 15.62 20.19 14.10
C GLN A 20 14.21 19.63 13.95
N VAL A 21 14.04 18.30 13.79
CA VAL A 21 12.75 17.65 13.67
C VAL A 21 11.87 17.87 14.90
N VAL A 22 12.46 18.00 16.11
CA VAL A 22 11.72 18.24 17.35
C VAL A 22 11.07 19.61 17.30
N THR A 23 11.81 20.66 16.90
CA THR A 23 11.26 22.00 16.69
C THR A 23 10.25 22.02 15.54
N THR A 24 10.47 21.26 14.50
CA THR A 24 9.53 21.10 13.35
C THR A 24 8.21 20.54 13.85
N ALA A 25 8.22 19.43 14.60
CA ALA A 25 7.02 18.81 15.16
C ALA A 25 6.30 19.71 16.18
N ALA A 26 7.05 20.48 16.99
CA ALA A 26 6.48 21.47 17.90
C ALA A 26 5.70 22.55 17.15
N ASN A 27 6.21 23.03 16.02
CA ASN A 27 5.50 24.01 15.18
C ASN A 27 4.28 23.40 14.48
N LEU A 28 4.32 22.13 14.07
CA LEU A 28 3.17 21.39 13.54
C LEU A 28 2.08 21.27 14.61
N LEU A 29 2.43 20.84 15.83
CA LEU A 29 1.49 20.79 16.96
C LEU A 29 0.88 22.16 17.25
N ALA A 30 1.68 23.23 17.25
CA ALA A 30 1.17 24.58 17.47
C ALA A 30 0.14 24.99 16.41
N SER A 31 0.36 24.63 15.14
CA SER A 31 -0.60 24.85 14.05
C SER A 31 -1.85 23.98 14.20
N ASP A 32 -1.70 22.74 14.65
CA ASP A 32 -2.81 21.82 14.86
C ASP A 32 -3.73 22.30 16.00
N VAL A 33 -3.13 22.77 17.10
CA VAL A 33 -3.89 23.40 18.20
C VAL A 33 -4.65 24.64 17.70
N GLU A 34 -4.03 25.44 16.84
CA GLU A 34 -4.69 26.58 16.21
C GLU A 34 -5.85 26.14 15.31
N ALA A 35 -5.65 25.09 14.52
CA ALA A 35 -6.70 24.54 13.66
C ALA A 35 -7.90 24.02 14.47
N VAL A 36 -7.67 23.44 15.66
CA VAL A 36 -8.74 22.94 16.54
C VAL A 36 -9.40 24.07 17.34
N SER A 37 -8.60 24.97 17.94
CA SER A 37 -9.09 25.93 18.94
C SER A 37 -9.19 27.40 18.49
N GLY A 38 -8.69 27.69 17.28
CA GLY A 38 -8.54 29.09 16.82
C GLY A 38 -7.38 29.84 17.48
N ARG A 39 -6.59 29.20 18.35
CA ARG A 39 -5.52 29.83 19.15
C ARG A 39 -4.21 29.06 19.04
N ARG A 40 -3.20 29.69 18.44
CA ARG A 40 -1.87 29.09 18.24
C ARG A 40 -1.06 29.07 19.54
N LEU A 41 -0.41 27.94 19.87
CA LEU A 41 0.59 27.85 20.92
C LEU A 41 1.89 28.56 20.50
N SER A 42 2.59 29.16 21.46
CA SER A 42 3.96 29.63 21.23
C SER A 42 4.96 28.47 21.40
N VAL A 43 6.00 28.47 20.57
CA VAL A 43 7.15 27.59 20.69
C VAL A 43 8.32 28.42 21.23
N ALA A 44 8.90 28.00 22.33
CA ALA A 44 9.98 28.71 23.05
C ALA A 44 11.14 27.75 23.36
N ASN A 45 12.28 28.32 23.78
CA ASN A 45 13.46 27.54 24.20
C ASN A 45 13.72 27.61 25.71
N SER A 46 12.87 28.30 26.44
CA SER A 46 13.00 28.49 27.90
C SER A 46 11.64 28.49 28.58
N ILE A 47 11.63 28.15 29.88
CA ILE A 47 10.43 28.10 30.71
C ILE A 47 10.49 29.26 31.70
N HIS A 48 9.36 29.98 31.83
CA HIS A 48 9.23 31.08 32.76
C HIS A 48 8.28 30.74 33.92
N ALA A 49 8.43 31.44 35.03
CA ALA A 49 7.54 31.27 36.16
C ALA A 49 6.09 31.65 35.79
N GLY A 50 5.17 30.75 36.10
CA GLY A 50 3.76 30.88 35.73
C GLY A 50 3.36 30.20 34.43
N ASP A 51 4.31 29.70 33.61
CA ASP A 51 4.00 28.98 32.40
C ASP A 51 3.27 27.65 32.69
N VAL A 52 2.56 27.19 31.66
CA VAL A 52 1.98 25.83 31.56
C VAL A 52 2.72 25.12 30.40
N PRO A 53 3.93 24.59 30.65
CA PRO A 53 4.75 24.12 29.57
C PRO A 53 4.43 22.70 29.12
N ILE A 54 4.52 22.48 27.79
CA ILE A 54 4.76 21.18 27.16
C ILE A 54 6.27 21.14 26.89
N VAL A 55 7.01 20.38 27.68
CA VAL A 55 8.47 20.26 27.53
C VAL A 55 8.76 19.05 26.63
N ALA A 56 9.31 19.30 25.47
CA ALA A 56 9.62 18.22 24.51
C ALA A 56 11.13 18.14 24.26
N GLY A 57 11.65 16.92 24.22
CA GLY A 57 13.05 16.70 23.91
C GLY A 57 13.46 15.23 23.89
N THR A 58 14.64 15.01 23.34
CA THR A 58 15.23 13.66 23.16
C THR A 58 16.17 13.35 24.31
N VAL A 59 16.07 12.14 24.86
CA VAL A 59 16.95 11.67 25.93
C VAL A 59 18.42 11.68 25.47
N GLY A 60 19.28 12.35 26.22
CA GLY A 60 20.69 12.52 25.90
C GLY A 60 21.04 13.58 24.86
N SER A 61 20.02 14.27 24.30
CA SER A 61 20.21 15.36 23.34
C SER A 61 19.59 16.68 23.80
N SER A 62 18.63 16.63 24.73
CA SER A 62 17.97 17.81 25.29
C SER A 62 18.40 18.04 26.73
N PRO A 63 19.23 19.05 27.02
CA PRO A 63 19.59 19.44 28.39
C PRO A 63 18.40 19.66 29.31
N LEU A 64 17.30 20.17 28.83
CA LEU A 64 16.06 20.31 29.62
C LEU A 64 15.48 18.97 30.07
N ILE A 65 15.43 18.01 29.19
CA ILE A 65 14.96 16.64 29.51
C ILE A 65 15.93 15.95 30.45
N ASP A 66 17.26 16.03 30.18
CA ASP A 66 18.28 15.40 31.00
C ASP A 66 18.31 15.94 32.45
N ALA A 67 18.02 17.24 32.63
CA ALA A 67 17.87 17.85 33.96
C ALA A 67 16.63 17.32 34.70
N LEU A 68 15.50 17.10 34.00
CA LEU A 68 14.30 16.50 34.58
C LEU A 68 14.49 15.02 34.96
N ILE A 69 15.26 14.28 34.18
CA ILE A 69 15.64 12.89 34.46
C ILE A 69 16.55 12.85 35.69
N SER A 70 17.62 13.64 35.69
CA SER A 70 18.61 13.68 36.78
C SER A 70 18.02 14.12 38.12
N SER A 71 16.97 14.95 38.09
CA SER A 71 16.22 15.36 39.29
C SER A 71 15.13 14.35 39.71
N GLY A 72 14.99 13.21 39.04
CA GLY A 72 14.00 12.17 39.33
C GLY A 72 12.57 12.62 39.10
N LYS A 73 12.34 13.62 38.23
CA LYS A 73 10.99 14.14 37.91
C LYS A 73 10.27 13.35 36.84
N VAL A 74 11.02 12.72 35.95
CA VAL A 74 10.52 11.88 34.85
C VAL A 74 11.26 10.57 34.80
N ASP A 75 10.56 9.52 34.34
CA ASP A 75 11.14 8.20 34.12
C ASP A 75 11.47 8.04 32.61
N ALA A 76 12.76 8.00 32.29
CA ALA A 76 13.25 7.78 30.95
C ALA A 76 13.48 6.29 30.63
N SER A 77 13.42 5.38 31.58
CA SER A 77 13.75 3.95 31.40
C SER A 77 12.87 3.30 30.32
N VAL A 78 11.66 3.83 30.14
CA VAL A 78 10.68 3.33 29.18
C VAL A 78 11.01 3.67 27.71
N VAL A 79 11.92 4.63 27.46
CA VAL A 79 12.30 5.09 26.10
C VAL A 79 13.82 5.10 25.87
N HIS A 80 14.64 5.17 26.92
CA HIS A 80 16.09 5.25 26.79
C HIS A 80 16.68 4.06 26.02
N GLY A 81 17.44 4.34 24.96
CA GLY A 81 18.03 3.33 24.09
C GLY A 81 17.03 2.58 23.18
N ARG A 82 15.76 2.99 23.17
CA ARG A 82 14.73 2.37 22.35
C ARG A 82 14.46 3.17 21.08
N TRP A 83 14.49 2.46 19.95
CA TRP A 83 14.28 3.06 18.63
C TRP A 83 12.89 3.67 18.50
N GLU A 84 12.83 5.00 18.31
CA GLU A 84 11.63 5.79 18.07
C GLU A 84 10.50 5.64 19.13
N ALA A 85 10.78 5.00 20.26
CA ALA A 85 9.84 4.97 21.38
C ALA A 85 9.67 6.36 21.98
N TYR A 86 8.49 6.67 22.49
CA TYR A 86 8.20 7.95 23.15
C TYR A 86 7.26 7.80 24.34
N THR A 87 7.30 8.79 25.24
CA THR A 87 6.42 8.85 26.39
C THR A 87 5.92 10.27 26.63
N LEU A 88 4.70 10.38 27.08
CA LEU A 88 4.04 11.61 27.53
C LEU A 88 3.81 11.47 29.03
N GLN A 89 4.42 12.33 29.85
CA GLN A 89 4.31 12.26 31.31
C GLN A 89 3.83 13.60 31.86
N LEU A 90 2.66 13.59 32.52
CA LEU A 90 2.15 14.76 33.22
C LEU A 90 2.77 14.84 34.64
N ILE A 91 3.61 15.82 34.88
CA ILE A 91 4.35 15.98 36.13
C ILE A 91 3.94 17.24 36.89
N ARG A 92 3.98 17.16 38.23
CA ARG A 92 3.70 18.28 39.11
C ARG A 92 5.00 18.88 39.60
N ARG A 93 5.06 20.23 39.65
CA ARG A 93 6.20 21.00 40.14
C ARG A 93 7.52 20.56 39.52
N PRO A 94 7.62 20.58 38.15
CA PRO A 94 8.85 20.17 37.46
C PRO A 94 10.04 21.04 37.90
N MET A 95 9.80 22.32 38.15
CA MET A 95 10.80 23.29 38.59
C MET A 95 10.14 24.42 39.36
N LYS A 96 10.99 25.32 39.93
CA LYS A 96 10.53 26.49 40.74
C LYS A 96 9.64 27.37 39.87
N GLY A 97 8.47 27.73 40.39
CA GLY A 97 7.51 28.62 39.73
C GLY A 97 6.57 27.95 38.70
N VAL A 98 6.73 26.69 38.40
CA VAL A 98 5.87 25.92 37.46
C VAL A 98 5.03 24.91 38.24
N LYS A 99 3.72 25.01 38.14
CA LYS A 99 2.80 24.12 38.89
C LYS A 99 2.74 22.72 38.32
N GLN A 100 2.75 22.60 37.00
CA GLN A 100 2.68 21.33 36.28
C GLN A 100 3.22 21.49 34.86
N ALA A 101 3.73 20.40 34.29
CA ALA A 101 4.15 20.33 32.89
C ALA A 101 3.72 19.00 32.28
N LEU A 102 3.47 19.00 30.97
CA LEU A 102 3.51 17.79 30.19
C LEU A 102 4.95 17.64 29.67
N VAL A 103 5.56 16.50 29.90
CA VAL A 103 6.85 16.14 29.32
C VAL A 103 6.65 15.14 28.20
N VAL A 104 7.11 15.48 27.01
CA VAL A 104 7.13 14.63 25.83
C VAL A 104 8.56 14.27 25.55
N MET A 105 8.95 13.02 25.73
CA MET A 105 10.32 12.60 25.47
C MET A 105 10.40 11.32 24.66
N GLY A 106 11.37 11.30 23.73
CA GLY A 106 11.65 10.16 22.88
C GLY A 106 13.03 9.56 23.13
N GLY A 107 13.20 8.28 22.81
CA GLY A 107 14.49 7.61 22.77
C GLY A 107 15.36 8.05 21.58
N THR A 108 14.74 8.69 20.58
CA THR A 108 15.39 9.27 19.39
C THR A 108 14.68 10.58 19.04
N PRO A 109 15.29 11.47 18.20
CA PRO A 109 14.62 12.71 17.75
C PRO A 109 13.27 12.49 17.08
N ARG A 110 13.15 11.47 16.20
CA ARG A 110 11.86 11.10 15.60
C ARG A 110 10.85 10.60 16.63
N GLY A 111 11.29 9.84 17.61
CA GLY A 111 10.42 9.43 18.73
C GLY A 111 9.81 10.63 19.46
N THR A 112 10.60 11.67 19.73
CA THR A 112 10.12 12.93 20.33
C THR A 112 9.12 13.62 19.40
N ALA A 113 9.41 13.69 18.10
CA ALA A 113 8.52 14.29 17.11
C ALA A 113 7.17 13.53 17.04
N TYR A 114 7.20 12.20 17.05
CA TYR A 114 5.98 11.37 17.09
C TYR A 114 5.18 11.60 18.39
N GLY A 115 5.87 11.75 19.54
CA GLY A 115 5.21 12.08 20.80
C GLY A 115 4.49 13.44 20.77
N LEU A 116 5.06 14.44 20.09
CA LEU A 116 4.39 15.74 19.88
C LEU A 116 3.17 15.59 18.95
N LEU A 117 3.32 14.87 17.84
CA LEU A 117 2.23 14.64 16.88
C LEU A 117 1.16 13.67 17.41
N GLU A 118 1.49 12.85 18.42
CA GLU A 118 0.48 12.07 19.15
C GLU A 118 -0.53 12.97 19.86
N LEU A 119 -0.10 14.13 20.38
CA LEU A 119 -1.05 15.12 20.91
C LEU A 119 -1.99 15.63 19.83
N SER A 120 -1.49 15.86 18.61
CA SER A 120 -2.34 16.23 17.47
C SER A 120 -3.38 15.14 17.16
N ARG A 121 -2.95 13.88 17.13
CA ARG A 121 -3.82 12.73 16.90
C ARG A 121 -4.89 12.59 17.98
N LEU A 122 -4.53 12.78 19.26
CA LEU A 122 -5.46 12.73 20.38
C LEU A 122 -6.48 13.88 20.38
N MET A 123 -6.16 15.00 19.74
CA MET A 123 -7.10 16.10 19.50
C MET A 123 -8.02 15.88 18.29
N GLY A 124 -7.88 14.76 17.58
CA GLY A 124 -8.65 14.44 16.39
C GLY A 124 -8.10 15.05 15.09
N VAL A 125 -6.84 15.49 15.08
CA VAL A 125 -6.19 15.94 13.84
C VAL A 125 -5.75 14.72 13.04
N SER A 126 -6.36 14.52 11.86
CA SER A 126 -6.04 13.46 10.94
C SER A 126 -4.64 13.67 10.34
N PRO A 127 -3.86 12.59 10.03
CA PRO A 127 -2.68 12.73 9.19
C PRO A 127 -2.99 13.33 7.82
N TRP A 128 -4.22 13.20 7.37
CA TRP A 128 -4.73 13.69 6.08
C TRP A 128 -5.28 15.12 6.15
N VAL A 129 -5.03 15.84 7.23
CA VAL A 129 -5.49 17.23 7.41
C VAL A 129 -5.11 18.12 6.22
N TRP A 130 -3.95 17.90 5.63
CA TRP A 130 -3.51 18.65 4.45
C TRP A 130 -3.75 17.89 3.13
N TRP A 131 -3.41 16.58 3.06
CA TRP A 131 -3.46 15.82 1.82
C TRP A 131 -4.86 15.39 1.37
N ALA A 132 -5.84 15.36 2.26
CA ALA A 132 -7.24 15.08 1.90
C ALA A 132 -8.22 16.06 2.54
N ASP A 133 -7.73 17.21 3.01
CA ASP A 133 -8.56 18.32 3.54
C ASP A 133 -9.49 17.86 4.68
N VAL A 134 -9.02 16.92 5.51
CA VAL A 134 -9.76 16.45 6.69
C VAL A 134 -9.69 17.51 7.78
N VAL A 135 -10.72 18.34 7.85
CA VAL A 135 -10.79 19.42 8.83
C VAL A 135 -10.96 18.85 10.25
N PRO A 136 -10.08 19.20 11.21
CA PRO A 136 -10.19 18.69 12.57
C PRO A 136 -11.40 19.23 13.32
N PRO A 137 -11.92 18.51 14.33
CA PRO A 137 -13.02 18.97 15.16
C PRO A 137 -12.65 20.26 15.87
N LYS A 138 -13.62 21.17 16.08
CA LYS A 138 -13.42 22.43 16.78
C LYS A 138 -13.71 22.28 18.27
N ALA A 139 -12.87 22.92 19.09
CA ALA A 139 -13.02 22.97 20.53
C ALA A 139 -12.45 24.28 21.09
N ASP A 140 -13.26 25.01 21.85
CA ASP A 140 -12.85 26.29 22.45
C ASP A 140 -11.83 26.11 23.58
N GLU A 141 -11.89 25.01 24.29
CA GLU A 141 -10.98 24.65 25.37
C GLU A 141 -10.38 23.23 25.17
N LEU A 142 -9.10 23.10 25.48
CA LEU A 142 -8.35 21.86 25.39
C LEU A 142 -7.66 21.55 26.72
N TYR A 143 -7.78 20.28 27.15
CA TYR A 143 -7.19 19.81 28.40
C TYR A 143 -6.49 18.49 28.22
N ILE A 144 -5.34 18.33 28.85
CA ILE A 144 -4.69 17.04 29.04
C ILE A 144 -5.22 16.43 30.34
N THR A 145 -5.99 15.35 30.25
CA THR A 145 -6.67 14.71 31.37
C THR A 145 -6.09 13.37 31.78
N GLY A 146 -5.28 12.76 30.91
CA GLY A 146 -4.68 11.43 31.12
C GLY A 146 -3.51 11.44 32.11
N LYS A 147 -3.14 10.23 32.56
CA LYS A 147 -1.86 9.96 33.24
C LYS A 147 -0.76 9.83 32.17
N SER A 148 0.38 9.25 32.55
CA SER A 148 1.45 8.97 31.58
C SER A 148 0.99 7.98 30.50
N MET A 149 1.48 8.22 29.28
CA MET A 149 1.30 7.36 28.11
C MET A 149 2.69 7.00 27.58
N THR A 150 2.93 5.75 27.30
CA THR A 150 4.17 5.29 26.68
C THR A 150 3.85 4.46 25.46
N VAL A 151 4.54 4.75 24.37
CA VAL A 151 4.47 4.01 23.11
C VAL A 151 5.85 3.41 22.86
N GLY A 152 5.90 2.09 22.70
CA GLY A 152 7.13 1.33 22.51
C GLY A 152 7.72 1.47 21.11
N GLU A 153 8.76 0.68 20.87
CA GLU A 153 9.39 0.62 19.55
C GLU A 153 8.42 0.11 18.49
N PRO A 154 8.50 0.60 17.25
CA PRO A 154 7.71 0.08 16.15
C PRO A 154 8.08 -1.38 15.82
N SER A 155 7.12 -2.12 15.30
CA SER A 155 7.33 -3.49 14.81
C SER A 155 8.32 -3.54 13.65
N VAL A 156 8.35 -2.52 12.80
CA VAL A 156 9.26 -2.40 11.66
C VAL A 156 10.14 -1.16 11.84
N LYS A 157 11.48 -1.35 11.71
CA LYS A 157 12.44 -0.29 12.00
C LYS A 157 12.35 0.89 11.04
N TYR A 158 12.40 0.65 9.73
CA TYR A 158 12.29 1.65 8.67
C TYR A 158 10.96 1.46 7.95
N ARG A 159 10.17 2.52 7.89
CA ARG A 159 8.79 2.53 7.38
C ARG A 159 8.61 3.74 6.48
N GLY A 160 8.15 3.52 5.28
CA GLY A 160 8.00 4.65 4.39
C GLY A 160 7.36 4.33 3.06
N ILE A 161 7.49 5.28 2.16
CA ILE A 161 6.86 5.23 0.85
C ILE A 161 7.88 5.35 -0.28
N PHE A 162 7.49 4.83 -1.43
CA PHE A 162 8.08 5.15 -2.71
C PHE A 162 7.06 5.93 -3.55
N ILE A 163 7.39 7.16 -3.91
CA ILE A 163 6.65 7.91 -4.91
C ILE A 163 7.14 7.42 -6.26
N ASN A 164 6.27 6.71 -6.96
CA ASN A 164 6.53 6.12 -8.26
C ASN A 164 5.28 6.30 -9.12
N ASP A 165 5.39 6.63 -10.37
CA ASP A 165 4.27 6.90 -11.27
C ASP A 165 3.70 8.33 -11.17
N GLU A 166 4.54 9.29 -10.81
CA GLU A 166 4.21 10.71 -10.63
C GLU A 166 3.87 11.48 -11.90
N ASP A 167 4.02 10.86 -13.06
CA ASP A 167 3.85 11.46 -14.39
C ASP A 167 2.45 12.04 -14.62
N TRP A 168 1.43 11.41 -14.05
CA TRP A 168 0.04 11.71 -14.38
C TRP A 168 -0.71 12.46 -13.30
N GLY A 169 -0.13 12.62 -12.12
CA GLY A 169 -0.78 13.24 -10.96
C GLY A 169 0.14 14.19 -10.22
N LEU A 170 1.04 13.66 -9.40
CA LEU A 170 1.84 14.47 -8.47
C LEU A 170 2.72 15.51 -9.19
N HIS A 171 3.40 15.13 -10.29
CA HIS A 171 4.22 16.06 -11.04
C HIS A 171 3.39 17.16 -11.74
N PRO A 172 2.32 16.87 -12.51
CA PRO A 172 1.48 17.90 -13.10
C PRO A 172 0.89 18.87 -12.08
N TRP A 173 0.50 18.38 -10.90
CA TRP A 173 -0.03 19.21 -9.82
C TRP A 173 1.06 20.08 -9.17
N ALA A 174 2.19 19.49 -8.78
CA ALA A 174 3.26 20.19 -8.09
C ALA A 174 3.90 21.26 -8.98
N SER A 175 4.25 20.90 -10.22
CA SER A 175 4.97 21.75 -11.18
C SER A 175 4.18 22.98 -11.62
N LYS A 176 2.85 22.92 -11.61
CA LYS A 176 1.96 24.05 -11.98
C LYS A 176 1.42 24.79 -10.77
N GLY A 177 1.45 24.15 -9.59
CA GLY A 177 0.88 24.63 -8.34
C GLY A 177 1.94 25.03 -7.32
N ILE A 178 2.08 24.20 -6.31
CA ILE A 178 2.85 24.46 -5.08
C ILE A 178 4.35 24.71 -5.33
N ASP A 179 4.91 24.09 -6.35
CA ASP A 179 6.31 24.20 -6.76
C ASP A 179 6.48 24.80 -8.17
N SER A 180 5.52 25.63 -8.61
CA SER A 180 5.56 26.28 -9.94
C SER A 180 6.83 27.08 -10.20
N LYS A 181 7.48 27.62 -9.15
CA LYS A 181 8.80 28.26 -9.25
C LYS A 181 9.88 27.33 -9.82
N TYR A 182 9.78 26.04 -9.51
CA TYR A 182 10.73 25.02 -9.95
C TYR A 182 10.27 24.32 -11.24
N GLY A 183 8.99 24.42 -11.59
CA GLY A 183 8.40 23.68 -12.70
C GLY A 183 8.47 22.17 -12.54
N ASN A 184 8.53 21.68 -11.30
CA ASN A 184 8.80 20.29 -10.97
C ASN A 184 8.23 19.95 -9.57
N ILE A 185 8.37 18.69 -9.13
CA ILE A 185 8.23 18.31 -7.73
C ILE A 185 9.43 18.90 -6.98
N GLY A 186 9.15 19.85 -6.10
CA GLY A 186 10.18 20.63 -5.42
C GLY A 186 10.08 20.56 -3.89
N PRO A 187 10.84 21.43 -3.21
CA PRO A 187 10.95 21.39 -1.74
C PRO A 187 9.63 21.63 -1.01
N ASN A 188 8.68 22.37 -1.61
CA ASN A 188 7.38 22.59 -0.98
C ASN A 188 6.52 21.33 -0.98
N THR A 189 6.52 20.58 -2.11
CA THR A 189 5.85 19.28 -2.19
C THR A 189 6.50 18.28 -1.23
N TYR A 190 7.84 18.16 -1.25
CA TYR A 190 8.54 17.24 -0.35
C TYR A 190 8.37 17.61 1.13
N ALA A 191 8.24 18.88 1.48
CA ALA A 191 7.91 19.29 2.84
C ALA A 191 6.54 18.75 3.28
N ARG A 192 5.53 18.76 2.39
CA ARG A 192 4.21 18.19 2.68
C ARG A 192 4.22 16.66 2.71
N VAL A 193 5.01 16.02 1.86
CA VAL A 193 5.22 14.56 1.91
C VAL A 193 5.88 14.16 3.23
N MET A 194 6.95 14.82 3.63
CA MET A 194 7.68 14.48 4.85
C MET A 194 6.90 14.83 6.12
N GLU A 195 6.08 15.88 6.11
CA GLU A 195 5.09 16.15 7.16
C GLU A 195 4.10 14.98 7.29
N LEU A 196 3.54 14.50 6.16
CA LEU A 196 2.64 13.35 6.15
C LEU A 196 3.32 12.11 6.74
N LEU A 197 4.56 11.84 6.33
CA LEU A 197 5.32 10.70 6.86
C LEU A 197 5.49 10.78 8.38
N LEU A 198 5.84 11.95 8.92
CA LEU A 198 5.91 12.12 10.39
C LEU A 198 4.56 11.89 11.07
N ARG A 199 3.45 12.39 10.49
CA ARG A 199 2.09 12.17 11.03
C ARG A 199 1.67 10.71 11.00
N LEU A 200 2.14 9.96 10.01
CA LEU A 200 1.95 8.52 9.87
C LEU A 200 2.99 7.70 10.67
N ARG A 201 3.89 8.35 11.42
CA ARG A 201 4.99 7.70 12.14
C ARG A 201 5.93 6.90 11.22
N ALA A 202 6.06 7.34 9.98
CA ALA A 202 7.02 6.84 9.01
C ALA A 202 8.32 7.66 9.04
N ASN A 203 9.41 7.07 8.55
CA ASN A 203 10.76 7.64 8.67
C ASN A 203 11.60 7.53 7.40
N THR A 204 11.06 6.96 6.31
CA THR A 204 11.81 6.66 5.09
C THR A 204 11.06 7.14 3.86
N LEU A 205 11.79 7.70 2.90
CA LEU A 205 11.26 8.12 1.61
C LEU A 205 12.17 7.63 0.47
N TRP A 206 11.58 6.96 -0.50
CA TRP A 206 12.13 6.84 -1.85
C TRP A 206 11.40 7.89 -2.68
N PRO A 207 12.11 8.97 -3.09
CA PRO A 207 11.47 10.08 -3.79
C PRO A 207 11.13 9.73 -5.24
N ALA A 208 10.36 10.61 -5.89
CA ALA A 208 10.03 10.55 -7.31
C ALA A 208 11.29 10.48 -8.19
N MET A 209 11.23 9.69 -9.25
CA MET A 209 12.41 9.32 -10.03
C MET A 209 12.24 9.37 -11.56
N HIS A 210 11.01 9.50 -12.05
CA HIS A 210 10.77 9.46 -13.50
C HIS A 210 11.38 10.68 -14.21
N PRO A 211 11.66 10.60 -15.52
CA PRO A 211 12.23 11.72 -16.29
C PRO A 211 11.43 13.01 -16.21
N CYS A 212 10.09 12.94 -16.02
CA CYS A 212 9.26 14.12 -15.88
C CYS A 212 9.54 14.91 -14.60
N SER A 213 9.85 14.21 -13.50
CA SER A 213 10.13 14.82 -12.17
C SER A 213 11.61 15.07 -11.95
N GLN A 214 12.48 14.51 -12.75
CA GLN A 214 13.93 14.51 -12.58
C GLN A 214 14.35 13.83 -11.25
N ALA A 215 15.65 13.76 -11.00
CA ALA A 215 16.15 13.20 -9.75
C ALA A 215 15.90 14.16 -8.58
N PHE A 216 15.53 13.64 -7.44
CA PHE A 216 15.38 14.40 -6.18
C PHE A 216 16.61 15.26 -5.86
N TRP A 217 17.81 14.71 -6.13
CA TRP A 217 19.10 15.31 -5.82
C TRP A 217 19.48 16.46 -6.76
N ASP A 218 18.83 16.60 -7.90
CA ASP A 218 19.08 17.70 -8.85
C ASP A 218 18.67 19.05 -8.25
N ASN A 219 17.58 19.07 -7.48
CA ASN A 219 17.17 20.28 -6.78
C ASN A 219 17.76 20.31 -5.37
N LYS A 220 18.81 21.11 -5.18
CA LYS A 220 19.53 21.21 -3.90
C LYS A 220 18.67 21.73 -2.75
N ASP A 221 17.56 22.41 -3.04
CA ASP A 221 16.62 22.90 -2.01
C ASP A 221 15.78 21.75 -1.39
N ASN A 222 15.77 20.56 -2.01
CA ASN A 222 15.11 19.37 -1.44
C ASN A 222 15.86 18.79 -0.23
N LEU A 223 17.19 18.84 -0.26
CA LEU A 223 18.04 18.22 0.78
C LEU A 223 17.84 18.81 2.19
N PRO A 224 17.80 20.14 2.36
CA PRO A 224 17.49 20.75 3.65
C PRO A 224 16.12 20.34 4.20
N VAL A 225 15.14 20.05 3.33
CA VAL A 225 13.83 19.60 3.74
C VAL A 225 13.93 18.20 4.37
N ALA A 226 14.64 17.25 3.75
CA ALA A 226 14.84 15.93 4.31
C ALA A 226 15.49 16.00 5.70
N LYS A 227 16.52 16.83 5.85
CA LYS A 227 17.18 17.06 7.14
C LYS A 227 16.26 17.68 8.19
N LYS A 228 15.44 18.67 7.78
CA LYS A 228 14.48 19.35 8.66
C LYS A 228 13.44 18.39 9.25
N TYR A 229 12.99 17.42 8.47
CA TYR A 229 11.99 16.43 8.89
C TYR A 229 12.62 15.11 9.39
N ASP A 230 13.95 15.01 9.36
CA ASP A 230 14.70 13.81 9.79
C ASP A 230 14.20 12.54 9.08
N ILE A 231 14.00 12.64 7.77
CA ILE A 231 13.53 11.53 6.92
C ILE A 231 14.74 10.90 6.22
N MET A 232 14.87 9.58 6.36
CA MET A 232 15.88 8.80 5.66
C MET A 232 15.57 8.73 4.18
N LEU A 233 16.55 9.09 3.35
CA LEU A 233 16.45 9.01 1.90
C LEU A 233 16.97 7.65 1.42
N GLY A 234 16.18 7.00 0.58
CA GLY A 234 16.58 5.78 -0.12
C GLY A 234 16.28 5.87 -1.60
N SER A 235 16.43 4.77 -2.29
CA SER A 235 16.09 4.67 -3.71
C SER A 235 15.69 3.25 -4.10
N SER A 236 14.99 3.12 -5.20
CA SER A 236 14.48 1.86 -5.73
C SER A 236 15.57 0.97 -6.32
N HIS A 237 15.15 -0.19 -6.84
CA HIS A 237 15.97 -1.12 -7.62
C HIS A 237 16.45 -0.55 -8.96
N CYS A 238 15.88 0.56 -9.42
CA CYS A 238 16.30 1.27 -10.65
C CYS A 238 17.40 2.30 -10.39
N GLU A 239 17.49 2.81 -9.16
CA GLU A 239 18.36 3.95 -8.80
C GLU A 239 19.42 3.54 -7.76
N GLN A 240 20.28 2.62 -8.13
CA GLN A 240 21.35 2.21 -7.24
C GLN A 240 22.24 3.38 -6.84
N MET A 241 22.64 3.40 -5.57
CA MET A 241 23.42 4.48 -4.95
C MET A 241 22.73 5.85 -5.03
N MET A 242 21.37 5.85 -5.10
CA MET A 242 20.53 7.05 -5.24
C MET A 242 20.85 7.87 -6.51
N ARG A 243 21.25 7.19 -7.57
CA ARG A 243 21.55 7.78 -8.89
C ARG A 243 20.48 7.36 -9.89
N ASP A 244 19.83 8.33 -10.49
CA ASP A 244 18.91 8.10 -11.60
C ASP A 244 19.69 7.69 -12.85
N ASN A 245 19.47 6.47 -13.33
CA ASN A 245 20.19 5.91 -14.47
C ASN A 245 19.57 6.28 -15.82
N GLU A 246 18.57 7.13 -15.85
CA GLU A 246 17.92 7.63 -17.06
C GLU A 246 18.14 9.13 -17.24
N TRP A 247 17.53 9.97 -16.41
CA TRP A 247 17.59 11.42 -16.55
C TRP A 247 18.97 11.99 -16.27
N GLU A 248 19.57 11.72 -15.09
CA GLU A 248 20.88 12.22 -14.73
C GLU A 248 21.99 11.64 -15.63
N TRP A 249 21.89 10.35 -15.99
CA TRP A 249 22.86 9.68 -16.85
C TRP A 249 22.97 10.29 -18.23
N ARG A 250 21.84 10.73 -18.80
CA ARG A 250 21.76 11.32 -20.15
C ARG A 250 22.22 12.77 -20.22
N ARG A 251 22.44 13.42 -19.10
CA ARG A 251 22.81 14.85 -19.01
C ARG A 251 24.31 15.09 -18.82
N PRO A 252 24.82 16.31 -19.11
CA PRO A 252 26.16 16.68 -18.73
C PRO A 252 26.41 16.50 -17.21
N PRO A 253 27.63 16.11 -16.82
CA PRO A 253 28.79 15.86 -17.67
C PRO A 253 28.80 14.46 -18.33
N TYR A 254 27.87 13.58 -18.02
CA TYR A 254 27.92 12.18 -18.44
C TYR A 254 27.51 11.99 -19.90
N ASN A 255 26.42 12.62 -20.37
CA ASN A 255 25.88 12.49 -21.72
C ASN A 255 25.79 11.01 -22.16
N GLY A 256 25.36 10.14 -21.24
CA GLY A 256 25.31 8.71 -21.47
C GLY A 256 24.10 8.30 -22.31
N THR A 257 24.24 7.23 -23.07
CA THR A 257 23.16 6.55 -23.77
C THR A 257 22.72 5.29 -23.03
N ASN A 258 21.68 4.60 -23.53
CA ASN A 258 21.26 3.32 -22.96
C ASN A 258 22.34 2.26 -23.15
N GLU A 259 23.06 2.28 -24.28
CA GLU A 259 24.16 1.39 -24.61
C GLU A 259 25.37 1.65 -23.71
N ASP A 260 25.60 2.90 -23.32
CA ASP A 260 26.68 3.28 -22.41
C ASP A 260 26.42 2.80 -20.96
N TRP A 261 25.17 2.50 -20.59
CA TRP A 261 24.82 1.93 -19.29
C TRP A 261 25.17 0.44 -19.24
N ASN A 262 26.45 0.14 -19.41
CA ASN A 262 27.02 -1.20 -19.49
C ASN A 262 28.33 -1.23 -18.68
N TYR A 263 28.27 -1.91 -17.53
CA TYR A 263 29.41 -1.92 -16.61
C TYR A 263 30.64 -2.65 -17.19
N VAL A 264 30.46 -3.61 -18.11
CA VAL A 264 31.58 -4.32 -18.73
C VAL A 264 32.41 -3.39 -19.63
N THR A 265 31.75 -2.54 -20.40
CA THR A 265 32.40 -1.66 -21.38
C THR A 265 32.68 -0.26 -20.85
N ASN A 266 31.99 0.17 -19.79
CA ASN A 266 32.02 1.55 -19.31
C ASN A 266 32.24 1.69 -17.80
N THR A 267 32.99 0.73 -17.22
CA THR A 267 33.23 0.60 -15.77
C THR A 267 33.61 1.93 -15.11
N ALA A 268 34.64 2.59 -15.62
CA ALA A 268 35.18 3.80 -14.98
C ALA A 268 34.18 4.95 -14.92
N LYS A 269 33.38 5.13 -16.00
CA LYS A 269 32.37 6.19 -16.07
C LYS A 269 31.21 5.93 -15.09
N ILE A 270 30.74 4.70 -15.03
CA ILE A 270 29.67 4.29 -14.10
C ILE A 270 30.14 4.37 -12.64
N GLN A 271 31.38 3.94 -12.37
CA GLN A 271 31.99 4.07 -11.05
C GLN A 271 32.08 5.53 -10.60
N GLY A 272 32.56 6.41 -11.47
CA GLY A 272 32.62 7.85 -11.19
C GLY A 272 31.22 8.44 -10.94
N TYR A 273 30.23 7.98 -11.71
CA TYR A 273 28.84 8.39 -11.56
C TYR A 273 28.26 8.10 -10.18
N TRP A 274 28.49 6.90 -9.65
CA TRP A 274 28.11 6.55 -8.27
C TRP A 274 28.92 7.27 -7.22
N GLU A 275 30.24 7.41 -7.44
CA GLU A 275 31.14 8.06 -6.48
C GLU A 275 30.74 9.52 -6.22
N GLU A 276 30.33 10.27 -7.24
CA GLU A 276 29.86 11.65 -7.06
C GLU A 276 28.64 11.73 -6.16
N ARG A 277 27.63 10.87 -6.35
CA ARG A 277 26.44 10.86 -5.50
C ARG A 277 26.77 10.46 -4.06
N VAL A 278 27.65 9.49 -3.84
CA VAL A 278 28.06 9.11 -2.50
C VAL A 278 28.75 10.27 -1.78
N LYS A 279 29.61 11.04 -2.46
CA LYS A 279 30.21 12.27 -1.91
C LYS A 279 29.17 13.32 -1.56
N GLU A 280 28.17 13.50 -2.41
CA GLU A 280 27.10 14.46 -2.23
C GLU A 280 26.17 14.10 -1.07
N SER A 281 25.98 12.81 -0.79
CA SER A 281 25.09 12.31 0.24
C SER A 281 25.69 12.35 1.65
N VAL A 282 26.99 12.70 1.79
CA VAL A 282 27.65 12.79 3.10
C VAL A 282 26.97 13.85 3.98
N GLY A 283 26.58 13.45 5.20
CA GLY A 283 25.89 14.33 6.15
C GLY A 283 24.36 14.33 6.06
N PHE A 284 23.81 13.47 5.20
CA PHE A 284 22.38 13.15 5.15
C PHE A 284 22.13 11.70 5.59
N ASP A 285 20.96 11.45 6.16
CA ASP A 285 20.52 10.10 6.50
C ASP A 285 20.10 9.38 5.22
N CYS A 286 20.91 8.41 4.80
CA CYS A 286 20.72 7.69 3.54
C CYS A 286 20.78 6.18 3.72
N MET A 287 19.96 5.47 2.94
CA MET A 287 19.99 4.03 2.77
C MET A 287 20.39 3.72 1.33
N TYR A 288 21.55 3.10 1.13
CA TYR A 288 22.13 2.89 -0.18
C TYR A 288 21.62 1.59 -0.82
N THR A 289 20.94 1.70 -1.95
CA THR A 289 20.56 0.54 -2.77
C THR A 289 21.78 0.06 -3.57
N LEU A 290 22.14 -1.21 -3.36
CA LEU A 290 23.29 -1.83 -4.01
C LEU A 290 22.88 -2.67 -5.21
N GLY A 291 23.83 -2.92 -6.11
CA GLY A 291 23.64 -3.69 -7.32
C GLY A 291 23.57 -2.82 -8.57
N MET A 292 23.05 -3.35 -9.64
CA MET A 292 22.82 -2.65 -10.90
C MET A 292 21.72 -3.34 -11.69
N ARG A 293 20.89 -2.56 -12.38
CA ARG A 293 19.98 -3.02 -13.44
C ARG A 293 20.27 -2.26 -14.72
N GLY A 294 19.55 -2.52 -15.79
CA GLY A 294 19.57 -1.72 -17.01
C GLY A 294 18.97 -0.33 -16.81
N VAL A 295 18.96 0.46 -17.85
CA VAL A 295 18.35 1.80 -17.80
C VAL A 295 16.89 1.67 -17.44
N HIS A 296 16.42 2.49 -16.52
CA HIS A 296 15.11 2.42 -15.91
C HIS A 296 14.83 1.00 -15.35
N ASP A 297 13.77 0.32 -15.74
CA ASP A 297 13.37 -1.00 -15.24
C ASP A 297 13.79 -2.19 -16.16
N TRP A 298 14.75 -1.96 -17.07
CA TRP A 298 15.28 -3.01 -17.93
C TRP A 298 16.30 -3.90 -17.23
N GLY A 299 16.54 -5.10 -17.80
CA GLY A 299 17.56 -6.00 -17.29
C GLY A 299 18.98 -5.49 -17.50
N ILE A 300 19.92 -5.91 -16.66
CA ILE A 300 21.33 -5.54 -16.73
C ILE A 300 21.96 -5.95 -18.06
N SER A 301 22.69 -5.05 -18.71
CA SER A 301 23.40 -5.28 -19.98
C SER A 301 24.83 -5.79 -19.78
N GLY A 302 25.38 -6.47 -20.81
CA GLY A 302 26.77 -6.90 -20.84
C GLY A 302 27.06 -8.26 -20.21
N TYR A 303 26.07 -8.95 -19.66
CA TYR A 303 26.21 -10.23 -18.99
C TYR A 303 25.28 -11.28 -19.65
N PRO A 304 25.82 -12.13 -20.55
CA PRO A 304 24.99 -13.01 -21.37
C PRO A 304 24.38 -14.18 -20.59
N SER A 305 25.04 -14.66 -19.53
CA SER A 305 24.55 -15.75 -18.71
C SER A 305 24.17 -15.31 -17.30
N THR A 306 23.45 -16.14 -16.57
CA THR A 306 23.14 -15.90 -15.15
C THR A 306 24.41 -15.93 -14.29
N GLU A 307 25.36 -16.81 -14.60
CA GLU A 307 26.66 -16.89 -13.93
C GLU A 307 27.50 -15.64 -14.15
N ASP A 308 27.45 -15.06 -15.35
CA ASP A 308 28.10 -13.77 -15.65
C ASP A 308 27.49 -12.64 -14.85
N LYS A 309 26.15 -12.61 -14.74
CA LYS A 309 25.43 -11.64 -13.90
C LYS A 309 25.82 -11.77 -12.43
N VAL A 310 25.93 -12.99 -11.90
CA VAL A 310 26.37 -13.25 -10.51
C VAL A 310 27.76 -12.66 -10.28
N ARG A 311 28.73 -12.92 -11.18
CA ARG A 311 30.09 -12.37 -11.08
C ARG A 311 30.07 -10.83 -11.15
N GLY A 312 29.41 -10.28 -12.18
CA GLY A 312 29.32 -8.84 -12.39
C GLY A 312 28.67 -8.09 -11.23
N LEU A 313 27.57 -8.59 -10.72
CA LEU A 313 26.88 -8.00 -9.56
C LEU A 313 27.73 -8.10 -8.28
N THR A 314 28.51 -9.17 -8.10
CA THR A 314 29.43 -9.29 -6.98
C THR A 314 30.50 -8.20 -7.02
N ASP A 315 31.11 -7.96 -8.19
CA ASP A 315 32.11 -6.92 -8.38
C ASP A 315 31.53 -5.50 -8.17
N ILE A 316 30.35 -5.27 -8.72
CA ILE A 316 29.62 -3.99 -8.57
C ILE A 316 29.31 -3.70 -7.09
N ILE A 317 28.75 -4.66 -6.36
CA ILE A 317 28.40 -4.50 -4.95
C ILE A 317 29.65 -4.24 -4.12
N ASN A 318 30.75 -4.96 -4.36
CA ASN A 318 32.00 -4.73 -3.67
C ASN A 318 32.55 -3.32 -3.93
N PHE A 319 32.50 -2.84 -5.16
CA PHE A 319 32.91 -1.48 -5.49
C PHE A 319 32.04 -0.43 -4.78
N GLN A 320 30.70 -0.56 -4.87
CA GLN A 320 29.77 0.37 -4.22
C GLN A 320 29.99 0.43 -2.71
N ARG A 321 30.22 -0.71 -2.04
CA ARG A 321 30.58 -0.77 -0.63
C ARG A 321 31.93 -0.11 -0.32
N SER A 322 32.88 -0.18 -1.24
CA SER A 322 34.17 0.53 -1.08
C SER A 322 34.00 2.06 -1.10
N LEU A 323 33.03 2.57 -1.87
CA LEU A 323 32.67 4.00 -1.87
C LEU A 323 32.06 4.42 -0.52
N ILE A 324 31.13 3.60 0.01
CA ILE A 324 30.55 3.84 1.34
C ILE A 324 31.66 3.88 2.40
N GLN A 325 32.56 2.89 2.39
CA GLN A 325 33.70 2.85 3.31
C GLN A 325 34.59 4.08 3.21
N ARG A 326 34.80 4.59 2.00
CA ARG A 326 35.72 5.70 1.76
C ARG A 326 35.14 7.06 2.18
N TYR A 327 33.85 7.29 1.95
CA TYR A 327 33.25 8.62 2.07
C TYR A 327 32.24 8.75 3.21
N VAL A 328 31.52 7.69 3.56
CA VAL A 328 30.42 7.74 4.53
C VAL A 328 30.85 7.17 5.88
N GLY A 329 31.46 5.98 5.89
CA GLY A 329 31.87 5.32 7.09
C GLY A 329 31.92 3.80 6.96
N ASN A 330 32.00 3.10 8.11
CA ASN A 330 32.01 1.64 8.10
C ASN A 330 30.70 1.08 7.47
N PRO A 331 30.78 0.33 6.37
CA PRO A 331 29.59 -0.22 5.72
C PRO A 331 28.68 -1.03 6.66
N LYS A 332 29.23 -1.66 7.70
CA LYS A 332 28.44 -2.42 8.68
C LYS A 332 27.49 -1.56 9.53
N SER A 333 27.73 -0.26 9.61
CA SER A 333 26.90 0.69 10.37
C SER A 333 26.10 1.63 9.49
N VAL A 334 26.34 1.63 8.17
CA VAL A 334 25.59 2.43 7.20
C VAL A 334 24.45 1.59 6.62
N PRO A 335 23.20 2.07 6.63
CA PRO A 335 22.08 1.33 6.06
C PRO A 335 22.29 1.06 4.55
N GLN A 336 22.20 -0.18 4.16
CA GLN A 336 22.32 -0.65 2.79
C GLN A 336 21.22 -1.66 2.50
N LEU A 337 20.75 -1.71 1.26
CA LEU A 337 19.78 -2.70 0.85
C LEU A 337 20.11 -3.27 -0.52
N PHE A 338 19.65 -4.49 -0.74
CA PHE A 338 19.66 -5.17 -2.03
C PHE A 338 18.25 -5.65 -2.33
N ILE A 339 17.77 -5.35 -3.54
CA ILE A 339 16.39 -5.64 -3.96
C ILE A 339 16.42 -6.74 -5.03
N PRO A 340 16.14 -8.00 -4.69
CA PRO A 340 16.08 -9.10 -5.66
C PRO A 340 14.78 -9.05 -6.45
N TYR A 341 14.72 -8.19 -7.47
CA TYR A 341 13.55 -7.96 -8.30
C TYR A 341 13.77 -8.46 -9.73
N LYS A 342 12.76 -9.11 -10.32
CA LYS A 342 12.79 -9.68 -11.68
C LYS A 342 14.03 -10.55 -11.92
N GLU A 343 14.85 -10.26 -12.94
CA GLU A 343 16.04 -11.02 -13.29
C GLU A 343 17.14 -11.01 -12.21
N VAL A 344 17.11 -10.03 -11.32
CA VAL A 344 18.05 -9.98 -10.18
C VAL A 344 17.69 -11.04 -9.13
N LEU A 345 16.41 -11.38 -8.99
CA LEU A 345 15.98 -12.51 -8.15
C LEU A 345 16.50 -13.83 -8.72
N ASP A 346 16.51 -13.99 -10.04
CA ASP A 346 17.08 -15.19 -10.70
C ASP A 346 18.58 -15.32 -10.40
N ALA A 347 19.32 -14.21 -10.49
CA ALA A 347 20.75 -14.18 -10.15
C ALA A 347 20.98 -14.49 -8.66
N TYR A 348 20.13 -13.95 -7.76
CA TYR A 348 20.17 -14.25 -6.33
C TYR A 348 19.94 -15.75 -6.07
N ASN A 349 18.89 -16.31 -6.62
CA ASN A 349 18.57 -17.74 -6.51
C ASN A 349 19.62 -18.65 -7.16
N ALA A 350 20.37 -18.16 -8.15
CA ALA A 350 21.51 -18.84 -8.77
C ALA A 350 22.81 -18.75 -7.96
N GLY A 351 22.79 -18.11 -6.77
CA GLY A 351 23.91 -18.11 -5.82
C GLY A 351 24.68 -16.82 -5.69
N LEU A 352 24.12 -15.66 -6.13
CA LEU A 352 24.68 -14.35 -5.81
C LEU A 352 24.69 -14.16 -4.28
N ARG A 353 25.87 -13.94 -3.73
CA ARG A 353 26.05 -13.75 -2.29
C ARG A 353 26.04 -12.27 -1.93
N ILE A 354 25.09 -11.90 -1.10
CA ILE A 354 24.97 -10.54 -0.56
C ILE A 354 25.59 -10.52 0.84
N PRO A 355 26.46 -9.53 1.17
CA PRO A 355 27.05 -9.43 2.52
C PRO A 355 25.98 -9.40 3.62
N ASP A 356 26.22 -10.08 4.73
CA ASP A 356 25.21 -10.32 5.78
C ASP A 356 24.66 -9.05 6.44
N ASP A 357 25.43 -7.96 6.41
CA ASP A 357 25.06 -6.65 6.94
C ASP A 357 24.19 -5.80 5.98
N VAL A 358 23.93 -6.29 4.77
CA VAL A 358 23.03 -5.64 3.80
C VAL A 358 21.61 -6.20 3.98
N THR A 359 20.62 -5.32 4.08
CA THR A 359 19.21 -5.70 4.15
C THR A 359 18.76 -6.33 2.83
N LEU A 360 18.15 -7.52 2.87
CA LEU A 360 17.45 -8.09 1.71
C LEU A 360 16.04 -7.54 1.66
N CYS A 361 15.72 -6.80 0.59
CA CYS A 361 14.40 -6.20 0.41
C CYS A 361 13.58 -7.00 -0.61
N TRP A 362 12.76 -7.90 -0.12
CA TRP A 362 11.88 -8.76 -0.92
C TRP A 362 10.79 -7.95 -1.60
N VAL A 363 10.22 -8.46 -2.68
CA VAL A 363 9.22 -7.73 -3.46
C VAL A 363 7.99 -8.60 -3.66
N ASP A 364 6.82 -7.97 -3.70
CA ASP A 364 5.59 -8.64 -4.11
C ASP A 364 5.56 -8.90 -5.62
N ASP A 365 4.48 -9.48 -6.11
CA ASP A 365 4.25 -9.72 -7.53
C ASP A 365 3.72 -8.48 -8.28
N ASN A 366 3.79 -7.31 -7.66
CA ASN A 366 3.23 -6.03 -8.08
C ASN A 366 1.69 -5.94 -7.97
N HIS A 367 1.02 -6.99 -7.50
CA HIS A 367 -0.41 -7.04 -7.29
C HIS A 367 -0.80 -7.35 -5.83
N GLY A 368 0.16 -7.20 -4.91
CA GLY A 368 -0.06 -7.34 -3.47
C GLY A 368 0.23 -8.73 -2.91
N TYR A 369 0.77 -9.68 -3.67
CA TYR A 369 1.14 -11.01 -3.20
C TYR A 369 2.67 -11.16 -3.17
N ILE A 370 3.27 -11.38 -1.99
CA ILE A 370 4.72 -11.44 -1.83
C ILE A 370 5.26 -12.73 -2.44
N ARG A 371 6.17 -12.59 -3.43
CA ARG A 371 6.66 -13.69 -4.27
C ARG A 371 7.56 -14.66 -3.55
N GLN A 372 8.39 -14.18 -2.63
CA GLN A 372 9.33 -14.98 -1.88
C GLN A 372 9.57 -14.36 -0.52
N LEU A 373 9.68 -15.20 0.51
CA LEU A 373 9.98 -14.80 1.87
C LEU A 373 11.32 -15.41 2.31
N PRO A 374 12.01 -14.79 3.28
CA PRO A 374 13.32 -15.25 3.71
C PRO A 374 13.26 -16.63 4.36
N ASN A 375 14.18 -17.52 3.99
CA ASN A 375 14.43 -18.77 4.67
C ASN A 375 15.16 -18.55 6.02
N ALA A 376 15.37 -19.61 6.80
CA ALA A 376 15.98 -19.51 8.13
C ALA A 376 17.37 -18.85 8.14
N ASN A 377 18.19 -19.10 7.12
CA ASN A 377 19.52 -18.48 7.01
C ASN A 377 19.40 -17.00 6.67
N GLU A 378 18.50 -16.62 5.80
CA GLU A 378 18.24 -15.24 5.43
C GLU A 378 17.60 -14.45 6.58
N GLN A 379 16.79 -15.09 7.43
CA GLN A 379 16.24 -14.48 8.64
C GLN A 379 17.32 -14.18 9.69
N ALA A 380 18.39 -14.96 9.73
CA ALA A 380 19.49 -14.80 10.72
C ALA A 380 20.51 -13.71 10.34
N ARG A 381 20.38 -13.07 9.18
CA ARG A 381 21.32 -12.05 8.69
C ARG A 381 21.30 -10.79 9.58
N SER A 382 22.46 -10.21 9.82
CA SER A 382 22.60 -8.99 10.65
C SER A 382 21.98 -7.74 9.99
N GLY A 383 21.94 -7.66 8.66
CA GLY A 383 21.27 -6.61 7.90
C GLY A 383 19.75 -6.74 7.91
N GLY A 384 19.24 -7.92 8.29
CA GLY A 384 17.82 -8.20 8.34
C GLY A 384 17.15 -8.25 6.97
N ASN A 385 15.82 -8.16 6.98
CA ASN A 385 14.99 -8.27 5.80
C ASN A 385 13.97 -7.13 5.73
N GLY A 386 13.69 -6.70 4.51
CA GLY A 386 12.66 -5.70 4.19
C GLY A 386 11.69 -6.19 3.12
N VAL A 387 10.67 -5.39 2.85
CA VAL A 387 9.75 -5.59 1.73
C VAL A 387 9.50 -4.28 0.99
N TYR A 388 9.45 -4.38 -0.31
CA TYR A 388 8.91 -3.39 -1.23
C TYR A 388 7.55 -3.90 -1.71
N TYR A 389 6.47 -3.19 -1.35
CA TYR A 389 5.09 -3.63 -1.51
C TYR A 389 4.28 -2.61 -2.31
N HIS A 390 3.47 -3.09 -3.27
CA HIS A 390 2.70 -2.22 -4.15
C HIS A 390 1.24 -2.08 -3.70
N ILE A 391 0.76 -0.84 -3.60
CA ILE A 391 -0.66 -0.48 -3.57
C ILE A 391 -1.06 0.35 -4.79
N SER A 392 -0.10 0.67 -5.64
CA SER A 392 -0.20 1.24 -6.98
C SER A 392 0.89 0.65 -7.86
N TYR A 393 0.64 0.42 -9.15
CA TYR A 393 1.62 -0.21 -10.04
C TYR A 393 1.45 0.19 -11.50
N TRP A 394 2.57 0.51 -12.12
CA TRP A 394 2.71 0.68 -13.56
C TRP A 394 3.45 -0.53 -14.16
N GLY A 395 2.75 -1.36 -14.94
CA GLY A 395 3.41 -2.47 -15.61
C GLY A 395 2.46 -3.56 -16.11
N THR A 396 3.04 -4.73 -16.42
CA THR A 396 2.32 -5.90 -16.90
C THR A 396 1.84 -6.79 -15.74
N PRO A 397 0.69 -7.49 -15.87
CA PRO A 397 -0.15 -7.64 -17.06
C PRO A 397 -1.01 -6.41 -17.37
N GLU A 398 -1.33 -5.56 -16.38
CA GLU A 398 -2.11 -4.33 -16.50
C GLU A 398 -1.82 -3.37 -15.34
N ASP A 399 -1.85 -2.07 -15.63
CA ASP A 399 -1.65 -1.01 -14.64
C ASP A 399 -2.84 -0.91 -13.68
N TYR A 400 -2.60 -0.41 -12.45
CA TYR A 400 -3.62 0.14 -11.57
C TYR A 400 -3.03 1.37 -10.86
N LEU A 401 -3.35 2.56 -11.42
CA LEU A 401 -2.74 3.85 -11.09
C LEU A 401 -3.77 4.90 -10.67
N TRP A 402 -5.04 4.69 -11.05
CA TRP A 402 -6.09 5.67 -10.89
C TRP A 402 -6.86 5.52 -9.57
N LEU A 403 -7.21 4.28 -9.18
CA LEU A 403 -7.98 3.99 -7.96
C LEU A 403 -7.28 2.91 -7.14
N CYS A 404 -7.05 3.18 -5.86
CA CYS A 404 -6.53 2.15 -4.96
C CYS A 404 -7.59 1.08 -4.69
N SER A 405 -7.20 -0.18 -4.81
CA SER A 405 -8.10 -1.34 -4.75
C SER A 405 -7.59 -2.46 -3.84
N HIS A 406 -6.53 -2.22 -3.07
CA HIS A 406 -6.01 -3.15 -2.07
C HIS A 406 -6.78 -3.03 -0.76
N SER A 407 -7.45 -4.10 -0.33
CA SER A 407 -8.15 -4.08 0.96
C SER A 407 -7.17 -4.12 2.14
N PRO A 408 -7.52 -3.53 3.28
CA PRO A 408 -6.75 -3.72 4.52
C PRO A 408 -6.51 -5.20 4.86
N SER A 409 -7.47 -6.07 4.55
CA SER A 409 -7.35 -7.52 4.80
C SER A 409 -6.28 -8.19 3.94
N LEU A 410 -6.15 -7.83 2.65
CA LEU A 410 -5.07 -8.31 1.80
C LEU A 410 -3.71 -7.80 2.28
N ILE A 411 -3.63 -6.50 2.55
CA ILE A 411 -2.40 -5.86 3.05
C ILE A 411 -1.96 -6.51 4.36
N SER A 412 -2.89 -6.67 5.32
CA SER A 412 -2.59 -7.31 6.60
C SER A 412 -2.14 -8.75 6.42
N TYR A 413 -2.85 -9.55 5.62
CA TYR A 413 -2.50 -10.95 5.40
C TYR A 413 -1.05 -11.09 4.87
N GLU A 414 -0.71 -10.36 3.83
CA GLU A 414 0.60 -10.46 3.19
C GLU A 414 1.73 -9.85 4.03
N LEU A 415 1.53 -8.67 4.62
CA LEU A 415 2.57 -8.01 5.41
C LEU A 415 2.76 -8.66 6.80
N THR A 416 1.70 -9.18 7.43
CA THR A 416 1.82 -9.94 8.68
C THR A 416 2.51 -11.29 8.44
N LYS A 417 2.19 -11.95 7.32
CA LYS A 417 2.91 -13.14 6.85
C LYS A 417 4.41 -12.82 6.68
N ALA A 418 4.74 -11.72 6.01
CA ALA A 418 6.11 -11.28 5.83
C ALA A 418 6.81 -11.02 7.17
N TYR A 419 6.16 -10.29 8.07
CA TYR A 419 6.69 -10.01 9.41
C TYR A 419 6.97 -11.29 10.20
N SER A 420 6.08 -12.28 10.15
CA SER A 420 6.26 -13.56 10.83
C SER A 420 7.48 -14.33 10.31
N GLN A 421 7.87 -14.08 9.06
CA GLN A 421 9.07 -14.64 8.42
C GLN A 421 10.31 -13.74 8.52
N GLY A 422 10.32 -12.80 9.46
CA GLY A 422 11.51 -12.00 9.77
C GLY A 422 11.70 -10.74 8.94
N ILE A 423 10.72 -10.30 8.17
CA ILE A 423 10.76 -9.03 7.42
C ILE A 423 10.37 -7.88 8.37
N ARG A 424 11.36 -7.36 9.12
CA ARG A 424 11.16 -6.39 10.22
C ARG A 424 12.05 -5.15 10.10
N THR A 425 12.99 -5.14 9.16
CA THR A 425 13.95 -4.05 9.05
C THR A 425 13.39 -2.88 8.25
N LEU A 426 12.73 -3.15 7.11
CA LEU A 426 12.24 -2.10 6.19
C LEU A 426 10.92 -2.53 5.56
N TRP A 427 9.92 -1.63 5.60
CA TRP A 427 8.75 -1.70 4.72
C TRP A 427 8.66 -0.41 3.90
N VAL A 428 8.72 -0.54 2.58
CA VAL A 428 8.52 0.56 1.63
C VAL A 428 7.29 0.25 0.78
N ILE A 429 6.34 1.16 0.79
CA ILE A 429 5.07 1.02 0.09
C ILE A 429 5.10 1.89 -1.17
N ASN A 430 4.95 1.28 -2.33
CA ASN A 430 4.72 2.01 -3.57
C ASN A 430 3.30 2.58 -3.56
N VAL A 431 3.21 3.90 -3.52
CA VAL A 431 1.93 4.63 -3.40
C VAL A 431 1.53 5.35 -4.69
N GLY A 432 2.30 5.18 -5.77
CA GLY A 432 2.11 5.99 -6.97
C GLY A 432 2.28 7.48 -6.65
N ASP A 433 1.18 8.21 -6.70
CA ASP A 433 1.08 9.65 -6.44
C ASP A 433 0.60 10.01 -5.03
N ILE A 434 0.55 9.07 -4.09
CA ILE A 434 -0.09 9.19 -2.75
C ILE A 434 -1.63 9.15 -2.86
N LYS A 435 -2.21 9.92 -3.75
CA LYS A 435 -3.66 9.96 -4.00
C LYS A 435 -4.00 9.03 -5.19
N PRO A 436 -5.06 8.24 -5.06
CA PRO A 436 -6.06 8.17 -3.99
C PRO A 436 -5.84 6.99 -3.02
N ALA A 437 -4.62 6.76 -2.55
CA ALA A 437 -4.25 5.61 -1.70
C ALA A 437 -4.16 5.97 -0.19
N GLU A 438 -4.85 7.03 0.23
CA GLU A 438 -4.70 7.61 1.56
C GLU A 438 -5.00 6.62 2.69
N MET A 439 -6.13 5.93 2.65
CA MET A 439 -6.53 4.98 3.71
C MET A 439 -5.61 3.76 3.73
N GLU A 440 -5.26 3.25 2.58
CA GLU A 440 -4.40 2.07 2.43
C GLU A 440 -2.97 2.36 2.90
N LEU A 441 -2.46 3.56 2.60
CA LEU A 441 -1.16 4.02 3.10
C LEU A 441 -1.18 4.18 4.63
N GLU A 442 -2.21 4.82 5.20
CA GLU A 442 -2.35 4.94 6.65
C GLU A 442 -2.39 3.57 7.31
N PHE A 443 -3.14 2.63 6.73
CA PHE A 443 -3.21 1.26 7.22
C PHE A 443 -1.83 0.57 7.19
N CYS A 444 -1.08 0.69 6.10
CA CYS A 444 0.26 0.13 6.00
C CYS A 444 1.20 0.66 7.10
N MET A 445 1.13 1.96 7.40
CA MET A 445 1.99 2.58 8.41
C MET A 445 1.55 2.24 9.84
N ASP A 446 0.25 2.17 10.11
CA ASP A 446 -0.29 1.73 11.41
C ASP A 446 0.09 0.25 11.67
N LEU A 447 -0.01 -0.61 10.66
CA LEU A 447 0.41 -2.01 10.75
C LEU A 447 1.93 -2.15 10.94
N ALA A 448 2.74 -1.34 10.25
CA ALA A 448 4.19 -1.34 10.40
C ALA A 448 4.64 -0.82 11.78
N TRP A 449 3.83 0.05 12.40
CA TRP A 449 4.06 0.50 13.77
C TRP A 449 3.77 -0.60 14.78
N ASP A 450 2.60 -1.23 14.71
CA ASP A 450 2.20 -2.35 15.57
C ASP A 450 1.48 -3.42 14.76
N VAL A 451 2.24 -4.43 14.36
CA VAL A 451 1.76 -5.54 13.53
C VAL A 451 0.66 -6.38 14.21
N ASN A 452 0.55 -6.31 15.53
CA ASN A 452 -0.45 -7.07 16.28
C ASN A 452 -1.80 -6.35 16.36
N SER A 453 -1.83 -5.04 16.16
CA SER A 453 -3.07 -4.26 16.26
C SER A 453 -4.10 -4.62 15.19
N TRP A 454 -3.63 -5.06 14.02
CA TRP A 454 -4.48 -5.34 12.86
C TRP A 454 -4.13 -6.67 12.21
N ALA A 455 -4.15 -7.74 13.02
CA ALA A 455 -3.97 -9.11 12.52
C ALA A 455 -5.02 -9.45 11.44
N PRO A 456 -4.74 -10.38 10.51
CA PRO A 456 -5.59 -10.64 9.34
C PRO A 456 -7.08 -10.82 9.65
N CYS A 457 -7.40 -11.52 10.74
CA CYS A 457 -8.81 -11.75 11.14
C CYS A 457 -9.52 -10.49 11.69
N GLN A 458 -8.79 -9.39 11.93
CA GLN A 458 -9.29 -8.13 12.48
C GLN A 458 -9.09 -6.94 11.55
N ALA A 459 -8.38 -7.13 10.45
CA ALA A 459 -7.96 -6.05 9.55
C ALA A 459 -9.15 -5.31 8.90
N GLU A 460 -10.27 -5.99 8.66
CA GLU A 460 -11.47 -5.34 8.12
C GLU A 460 -12.07 -4.30 9.07
N ASP A 461 -11.90 -4.48 10.39
CA ASP A 461 -12.43 -3.54 11.40
C ASP A 461 -11.69 -2.20 11.37
N TYR A 462 -10.50 -2.17 10.79
CA TYR A 462 -9.79 -0.92 10.55
C TYR A 462 -10.61 0.08 9.74
N ILE A 463 -11.36 -0.37 8.76
CA ILE A 463 -12.18 0.51 7.90
C ILE A 463 -13.18 1.31 8.73
N HIS A 464 -13.83 0.66 9.71
CA HIS A 464 -14.73 1.35 10.64
C HIS A 464 -13.98 2.35 11.53
N THR A 465 -12.85 1.93 12.11
CA THR A 465 -12.01 2.78 12.96
C THR A 465 -11.50 4.00 12.21
N TRP A 466 -11.05 3.82 10.98
CA TRP A 466 -10.62 4.90 10.09
C TRP A 466 -11.77 5.87 9.76
N ALA A 467 -12.93 5.32 9.42
CA ALA A 467 -14.11 6.15 9.11
C ALA A 467 -14.58 6.95 10.34
N ALA A 468 -14.56 6.35 11.54
CA ALA A 468 -14.90 7.03 12.78
C ALA A 468 -13.93 8.18 13.10
N ARG A 469 -12.62 7.96 12.93
CA ARG A 469 -11.60 8.99 13.13
C ARG A 469 -11.72 10.15 12.13
N THR A 470 -12.10 9.84 10.89
CA THR A 470 -12.10 10.82 9.79
C THR A 470 -13.40 11.58 9.69
N PHE A 471 -14.54 10.92 9.84
CA PHE A 471 -15.89 11.48 9.60
C PHE A 471 -16.80 11.50 10.84
N GLY A 472 -16.33 10.93 11.93
CA GLY A 472 -17.09 10.79 13.18
C GLY A 472 -17.91 9.50 13.25
N GLU A 473 -18.15 9.04 14.48
CA GLU A 473 -18.85 7.81 14.79
C GLU A 473 -20.23 7.65 14.11
N PRO A 474 -21.07 8.73 13.98
CA PRO A 474 -22.38 8.60 13.36
C PRO A 474 -22.39 8.20 11.88
N LEU A 475 -21.26 8.35 11.19
CA LEU A 475 -21.11 8.00 9.77
C LEU A 475 -20.25 6.75 9.56
N ALA A 476 -19.54 6.31 10.59
CA ALA A 476 -18.50 5.29 10.49
C ALA A 476 -19.00 3.96 9.93
N SER A 477 -20.10 3.46 10.46
CA SER A 477 -20.67 2.17 10.03
C SER A 477 -21.15 2.19 8.58
N ASP A 478 -21.78 3.28 8.14
CA ASP A 478 -22.27 3.45 6.78
C ASP A 478 -21.10 3.53 5.78
N ILE A 479 -20.07 4.34 6.09
CA ILE A 479 -18.88 4.48 5.27
C ILE A 479 -18.10 3.15 5.22
N ALA A 480 -17.97 2.46 6.36
CA ALA A 480 -17.31 1.17 6.41
C ALA A 480 -18.03 0.13 5.54
N ALA A 481 -19.36 0.10 5.56
CA ALA A 481 -20.13 -0.81 4.72
C ALA A 481 -19.95 -0.53 3.21
N ILE A 482 -19.79 0.74 2.81
CA ILE A 482 -19.49 1.14 1.43
C ILE A 482 -18.08 0.67 1.04
N LYS A 483 -17.08 0.96 1.87
CA LYS A 483 -15.67 0.63 1.57
C LYS A 483 -15.42 -0.88 1.56
N ARG A 484 -16.05 -1.64 2.45
CA ARG A 484 -15.98 -3.12 2.43
C ARG A 484 -16.48 -3.68 1.11
N GLU A 485 -17.64 -3.22 0.67
CA GLU A 485 -18.21 -3.66 -0.60
C GLU A 485 -17.39 -3.20 -1.81
N TYR A 486 -16.84 -1.98 -1.77
CA TYR A 486 -15.92 -1.49 -2.78
C TYR A 486 -14.71 -2.42 -2.93
N TYR A 487 -14.05 -2.83 -1.82
CA TYR A 487 -12.92 -3.74 -1.88
C TYR A 487 -13.30 -5.15 -2.32
N ARG A 488 -14.44 -5.66 -1.88
CA ARG A 488 -14.95 -6.95 -2.36
C ARG A 488 -15.11 -6.96 -3.89
N LEU A 489 -15.73 -5.94 -4.43
CA LEU A 489 -15.93 -5.80 -5.87
C LEU A 489 -14.60 -5.61 -6.62
N ALA A 490 -13.67 -4.85 -6.05
CA ALA A 490 -12.35 -4.63 -6.64
C ALA A 490 -11.47 -5.90 -6.62
N ALA A 491 -11.58 -6.73 -5.59
CA ALA A 491 -10.87 -8.02 -5.51
C ALA A 491 -11.29 -8.99 -6.63
N ALA A 492 -12.56 -8.96 -7.03
CA ALA A 492 -13.09 -9.74 -8.16
C ALA A 492 -12.84 -9.09 -9.55
N GLY A 493 -11.86 -8.22 -9.64
CA GLY A 493 -11.48 -7.46 -10.83
C GLY A 493 -11.36 -5.98 -10.52
N LYS A 494 -10.12 -5.46 -10.53
CA LYS A 494 -9.88 -4.03 -10.28
C LYS A 494 -10.64 -3.17 -11.28
N PRO A 495 -11.11 -1.97 -10.91
CA PRO A 495 -11.83 -1.09 -11.84
C PRO A 495 -11.09 -0.86 -13.16
N GLU A 496 -9.77 -0.77 -13.10
CA GLU A 496 -8.88 -0.57 -14.26
C GLU A 496 -8.66 -1.84 -15.08
N HIS A 497 -8.99 -3.02 -14.55
CA HIS A 497 -8.80 -4.33 -15.20
C HIS A 497 -10.09 -4.95 -15.76
N VAL A 498 -11.24 -4.31 -15.60
CA VAL A 498 -12.55 -4.89 -15.95
C VAL A 498 -12.61 -5.39 -17.39
N HIS A 499 -11.93 -4.71 -18.33
CA HIS A 499 -11.84 -5.10 -19.73
C HIS A 499 -11.02 -6.39 -19.99
N ARG A 500 -10.25 -6.86 -18.98
CA ARG A 500 -9.40 -8.04 -19.05
C ARG A 500 -10.01 -9.27 -18.37
N VAL A 501 -11.14 -9.11 -17.69
CA VAL A 501 -11.81 -10.20 -16.96
C VAL A 501 -13.00 -10.71 -17.78
N ALA A 502 -13.06 -12.02 -17.98
CA ALA A 502 -14.16 -12.66 -18.69
C ALA A 502 -15.37 -12.83 -17.77
N TYR A 503 -16.32 -11.89 -17.84
CA TYR A 503 -17.61 -11.99 -17.17
C TYR A 503 -18.70 -12.52 -18.10
N SER A 504 -19.58 -13.40 -17.59
CA SER A 504 -20.81 -13.73 -18.28
C SER A 504 -21.77 -12.52 -18.28
N SER A 505 -22.81 -12.54 -19.13
CA SER A 505 -23.79 -11.45 -19.19
C SER A 505 -24.43 -11.17 -17.82
N ASP A 506 -24.81 -12.22 -17.09
CA ASP A 506 -25.41 -12.10 -15.75
C ASP A 506 -24.40 -11.57 -14.70
N GLU A 507 -23.13 -11.93 -14.82
CA GLU A 507 -22.09 -11.39 -13.96
C GLU A 507 -21.84 -9.90 -14.23
N LYS A 508 -21.85 -9.48 -15.51
CA LYS A 508 -21.78 -8.07 -15.90
C LYS A 508 -22.93 -7.26 -15.26
N ASP A 509 -24.15 -7.76 -15.36
CA ASP A 509 -25.33 -7.07 -14.82
C ASP A 509 -25.33 -7.01 -13.30
N ARG A 510 -25.00 -8.11 -12.62
CA ARG A 510 -24.86 -8.15 -11.14
C ARG A 510 -23.79 -7.19 -10.67
N ARG A 511 -22.62 -7.19 -11.30
CA ARG A 511 -21.52 -6.32 -10.93
C ARG A 511 -21.87 -4.83 -11.07
N ILE A 512 -22.55 -4.46 -12.16
CA ILE A 512 -23.08 -3.10 -12.35
C ILE A 512 -24.10 -2.76 -11.24
N ALA A 513 -24.99 -3.68 -10.91
CA ALA A 513 -26.00 -3.48 -9.87
C ALA A 513 -25.38 -3.31 -8.48
N ASP A 514 -24.36 -4.09 -8.14
CA ASP A 514 -23.65 -4.01 -6.86
C ASP A 514 -22.92 -2.66 -6.72
N TYR A 515 -22.18 -2.23 -7.76
CA TYR A 515 -21.55 -0.90 -7.76
C TYR A 515 -22.59 0.24 -7.71
N ALA A 516 -23.71 0.09 -8.41
CA ALA A 516 -24.81 1.06 -8.34
C ALA A 516 -25.39 1.13 -6.92
N ALA A 517 -25.46 0.00 -6.21
CA ALA A 517 -25.95 -0.03 -4.83
C ALA A 517 -25.06 0.76 -3.87
N ILE A 518 -23.72 0.60 -3.97
CA ILE A 518 -22.81 1.39 -3.11
C ILE A 518 -22.76 2.87 -3.55
N SER A 519 -22.87 3.17 -4.84
CA SER A 519 -22.98 4.55 -5.33
C SER A 519 -24.21 5.25 -4.74
N ARG A 520 -25.40 4.58 -4.72
CA ARG A 520 -26.59 5.11 -4.05
C ARG A 520 -26.41 5.30 -2.55
N LYS A 521 -25.69 4.40 -1.86
CA LYS A 521 -25.36 4.59 -0.44
C LYS A 521 -24.52 5.84 -0.23
N VAL A 522 -23.56 6.13 -1.11
CA VAL A 522 -22.77 7.38 -1.07
C VAL A 522 -23.68 8.60 -1.17
N ASP A 523 -24.62 8.60 -2.15
CA ASP A 523 -25.57 9.71 -2.32
C ASP A 523 -26.46 9.93 -1.08
N ASN A 524 -26.88 8.85 -0.43
CA ASN A 524 -27.70 8.90 0.79
C ASN A 524 -26.94 9.41 2.02
N ILE A 525 -25.63 9.17 2.10
CA ILE A 525 -24.80 9.63 3.22
C ILE A 525 -24.36 11.08 3.04
N LYS A 526 -24.06 11.48 1.82
CA LYS A 526 -23.48 12.80 1.49
C LYS A 526 -24.17 13.99 2.19
N PRO A 527 -25.52 14.08 2.23
CA PRO A 527 -26.22 15.17 2.92
C PRO A 527 -26.03 15.15 4.46
N ARG A 528 -25.57 14.05 5.03
CA ARG A 528 -25.31 13.89 6.47
C ARG A 528 -23.86 14.23 6.85
N VAL A 529 -22.98 14.37 5.88
CA VAL A 529 -21.58 14.75 6.09
C VAL A 529 -21.53 16.22 6.43
N PRO A 530 -20.85 16.63 7.51
CA PRO A 530 -20.67 18.05 7.83
C PRO A 530 -20.05 18.84 6.67
N ASP A 531 -20.48 20.09 6.46
CA ASP A 531 -19.98 20.93 5.35
C ASP A 531 -18.46 21.02 5.33
N ALA A 532 -17.82 21.13 6.50
CA ALA A 532 -16.37 21.19 6.63
C ALA A 532 -15.64 19.91 6.15
N LEU A 533 -16.33 18.78 6.03
CA LEU A 533 -15.78 17.50 5.62
C LEU A 533 -16.25 17.07 4.23
N GLN A 534 -17.02 17.89 3.50
CA GLN A 534 -17.52 17.53 2.17
C GLN A 534 -16.38 17.30 1.17
N ASP A 535 -15.33 18.11 1.18
CA ASP A 535 -14.18 17.95 0.31
C ASP A 535 -13.40 16.64 0.64
N ALA A 536 -13.24 16.34 1.92
CA ALA A 536 -12.63 15.09 2.36
C ALA A 536 -13.48 13.88 1.98
N PHE A 537 -14.81 13.95 2.16
CA PHE A 537 -15.72 12.87 1.79
C PHE A 537 -15.72 12.62 0.29
N PHE A 538 -15.69 13.67 -0.52
CA PHE A 538 -15.60 13.56 -1.96
C PHE A 538 -14.31 12.82 -2.36
N GLN A 539 -13.15 13.23 -1.83
CA GLN A 539 -11.85 12.64 -2.18
C GLN A 539 -11.73 11.18 -1.71
N LEU A 540 -12.13 10.90 -0.47
CA LEU A 540 -11.84 9.63 0.19
C LEU A 540 -12.91 8.56 0.01
N VAL A 541 -14.14 8.94 -0.33
CA VAL A 541 -15.29 8.02 -0.43
C VAL A 541 -16.02 8.16 -1.76
N GLU A 542 -16.51 9.35 -2.10
CA GLU A 542 -17.38 9.53 -3.26
C GLU A 542 -16.66 9.28 -4.59
N TYR A 543 -15.51 9.92 -4.79
CA TYR A 543 -14.76 9.80 -6.05
C TYR A 543 -14.33 8.36 -6.36
N PRO A 544 -13.66 7.62 -5.44
CA PRO A 544 -13.26 6.26 -5.75
C PRO A 544 -14.44 5.32 -6.01
N VAL A 545 -15.52 5.43 -5.24
CA VAL A 545 -16.70 4.57 -5.41
C VAL A 545 -17.42 4.87 -6.73
N LYS A 546 -17.70 6.14 -7.03
CA LYS A 546 -18.37 6.54 -8.27
C LYS A 546 -17.49 6.35 -9.50
N GLY A 547 -16.19 6.62 -9.38
CA GLY A 547 -15.21 6.34 -10.43
C GLY A 547 -15.20 4.86 -10.81
N ALA A 548 -15.13 3.97 -9.83
CA ALA A 548 -15.21 2.54 -10.05
C ALA A 548 -16.56 2.11 -10.64
N TYR A 549 -17.67 2.64 -10.13
CA TYR A 549 -19.01 2.38 -10.68
C TYR A 549 -19.09 2.74 -12.15
N TYR A 550 -18.76 3.97 -12.51
CA TYR A 550 -18.86 4.42 -13.90
C TYR A 550 -17.86 3.71 -14.82
N MET A 551 -16.67 3.34 -14.33
CA MET A 551 -15.72 2.55 -15.10
C MET A 551 -16.29 1.16 -15.44
N ASN A 552 -16.94 0.49 -14.48
CA ASN A 552 -17.59 -0.78 -14.71
C ASN A 552 -18.77 -0.63 -15.71
N VAL A 553 -19.63 0.37 -15.53
CA VAL A 553 -20.72 0.64 -16.49
C VAL A 553 -20.17 0.88 -17.88
N LYS A 554 -19.19 1.77 -18.03
CA LYS A 554 -18.55 2.12 -19.29
C LYS A 554 -18.07 0.88 -20.05
N VAL A 555 -17.26 0.05 -19.37
CA VAL A 555 -16.61 -1.10 -20.02
C VAL A 555 -17.60 -2.24 -20.29
N LEU A 556 -18.40 -2.60 -19.28
CA LEU A 556 -19.29 -3.75 -19.38
C LEU A 556 -20.49 -3.48 -20.31
N ARG A 557 -21.08 -2.28 -20.24
CA ARG A 557 -22.17 -1.90 -21.17
C ARG A 557 -21.68 -1.75 -22.60
N ALA A 558 -20.47 -1.26 -22.82
CA ALA A 558 -19.87 -1.23 -24.15
C ALA A 558 -19.74 -2.65 -24.73
N SER A 559 -19.20 -3.59 -23.96
CA SER A 559 -19.12 -5.00 -24.36
C SER A 559 -20.49 -5.59 -24.67
N GLN A 560 -21.47 -5.42 -23.77
CA GLN A 560 -22.84 -5.93 -23.98
C GLN A 560 -23.53 -5.25 -25.15
N SER A 561 -23.27 -3.97 -25.44
CA SER A 561 -23.80 -3.26 -26.60
C SER A 561 -23.36 -3.93 -27.88
N LEU A 562 -22.08 -4.22 -28.05
CA LEU A 562 -21.55 -4.91 -29.24
C LEU A 562 -22.07 -6.33 -29.33
N GLU A 563 -22.13 -7.09 -28.24
CA GLU A 563 -22.67 -8.45 -28.19
C GLU A 563 -24.14 -8.48 -28.66
N LEU A 564 -24.97 -7.55 -28.18
CA LEU A 564 -26.39 -7.45 -28.55
C LEU A 564 -26.58 -7.04 -30.02
N ALA A 565 -25.74 -6.14 -30.54
CA ALA A 565 -25.80 -5.76 -31.98
C ALA A 565 -25.43 -6.97 -32.86
N HIS A 566 -24.40 -7.73 -32.50
CA HIS A 566 -24.06 -8.98 -33.19
C HIS A 566 -25.23 -9.98 -33.24
N HIS A 567 -26.05 -10.02 -32.20
CA HIS A 567 -27.24 -10.87 -32.11
C HIS A 567 -28.52 -10.22 -32.64
N GLY A 568 -28.42 -9.09 -33.35
CA GLY A 568 -29.56 -8.41 -33.97
C GLY A 568 -30.51 -7.70 -33.02
N GLN A 569 -30.10 -7.51 -31.74
CA GLN A 569 -30.90 -6.79 -30.73
C GLN A 569 -30.54 -5.30 -30.69
N LEU A 570 -30.62 -4.61 -31.85
CA LEU A 570 -30.06 -3.27 -32.04
C LEU A 570 -30.61 -2.23 -31.05
N GLU A 571 -31.90 -2.22 -30.77
CA GLU A 571 -32.53 -1.28 -29.83
C GLU A 571 -31.92 -1.38 -28.41
N ARG A 572 -31.71 -2.61 -27.92
CA ARG A 572 -31.04 -2.84 -26.63
C ARG A 572 -29.57 -2.48 -26.71
N ALA A 573 -28.91 -2.80 -27.82
CA ALA A 573 -27.51 -2.48 -28.06
C ALA A 573 -27.26 -0.97 -27.96
N LEU A 574 -28.07 -0.15 -28.61
CA LEU A 574 -27.99 1.30 -28.60
C LEU A 574 -28.26 1.90 -27.21
N ARG A 575 -29.22 1.34 -26.48
CA ARG A 575 -29.47 1.75 -25.09
C ARG A 575 -28.21 1.52 -24.20
N TYR A 576 -27.57 0.36 -24.34
CA TYR A 576 -26.33 0.08 -23.58
C TYR A 576 -25.17 0.92 -24.09
N ALA A 577 -25.12 1.27 -25.38
CA ALA A 577 -24.19 2.25 -25.92
C ALA A 577 -24.32 3.62 -25.23
N ASP A 578 -25.57 4.08 -25.05
CA ASP A 578 -25.83 5.34 -24.35
C ASP A 578 -25.44 5.29 -22.88
N GLU A 579 -25.71 4.17 -22.19
CA GLU A 579 -25.28 3.97 -20.80
C GLU A 579 -23.74 4.04 -20.67
N ALA A 580 -23.00 3.38 -21.56
CA ALA A 580 -21.54 3.39 -21.58
C ALA A 580 -20.97 4.79 -21.86
N ASN A 581 -21.50 5.49 -22.86
CA ASN A 581 -21.09 6.85 -23.20
C ASN A 581 -21.42 7.83 -22.08
N ASN A 582 -22.56 7.68 -21.41
CA ASN A 582 -22.92 8.51 -20.27
C ASN A 582 -21.95 8.27 -19.09
N ALA A 583 -21.62 7.01 -18.79
CA ALA A 583 -20.66 6.67 -17.74
C ALA A 583 -19.28 7.31 -18.00
N TYR A 584 -18.81 7.32 -19.24
CA TYR A 584 -17.58 8.01 -19.60
C TYR A 584 -17.65 9.51 -19.28
N ARG A 585 -18.72 10.20 -19.69
CA ARG A 585 -18.93 11.62 -19.36
C ARG A 585 -18.99 11.88 -17.85
N GLN A 586 -19.57 10.95 -17.07
CA GLN A 586 -19.58 11.07 -15.61
C GLN A 586 -18.19 10.95 -14.98
N ILE A 587 -17.32 10.07 -15.50
CA ILE A 587 -15.91 9.99 -15.05
C ILE A 587 -15.19 11.32 -15.32
N GLU A 588 -15.34 11.89 -16.51
CA GLU A 588 -14.75 13.19 -16.87
C GLU A 588 -15.27 14.31 -15.94
N ALA A 589 -16.58 14.34 -15.68
CA ALA A 589 -17.19 15.34 -14.80
C ALA A 589 -16.69 15.22 -13.36
N LEU A 590 -16.63 14.00 -12.79
CA LEU A 590 -16.08 13.76 -11.45
C LEU A 590 -14.62 14.19 -11.36
N THR A 591 -13.81 13.83 -12.35
CA THR A 591 -12.38 14.20 -12.38
C THR A 591 -12.20 15.71 -12.50
N LYS A 592 -13.05 16.39 -13.28
CA LYS A 592 -13.07 17.85 -13.34
C LYS A 592 -13.38 18.46 -11.97
N VAL A 593 -14.41 17.97 -11.26
CA VAL A 593 -14.74 18.41 -9.90
C VAL A 593 -13.54 18.23 -8.96
N TYR A 594 -12.89 17.06 -9.02
CA TYR A 594 -11.71 16.79 -8.19
C TYR A 594 -10.64 17.86 -8.36
N ASN A 595 -10.29 18.14 -9.62
CA ASN A 595 -9.17 19.03 -9.95
C ASN A 595 -9.52 20.54 -9.80
N THR A 596 -10.76 20.95 -10.05
CA THR A 596 -11.07 22.38 -10.17
C THR A 596 -11.96 22.95 -9.07
N THR A 597 -12.70 22.10 -8.37
CA THR A 597 -13.70 22.55 -7.37
C THR A 597 -13.31 22.13 -5.96
N THR A 598 -12.90 20.88 -5.78
CA THR A 598 -12.52 20.32 -4.47
C THR A 598 -11.42 21.16 -3.82
N ALA A 599 -11.61 21.51 -2.55
CA ALA A 599 -10.70 22.36 -1.79
C ALA A 599 -10.33 23.67 -2.56
N GLN A 600 -11.31 24.26 -3.24
CA GLN A 600 -11.15 25.50 -4.02
C GLN A 600 -10.10 25.38 -5.15
N GLY A 601 -9.96 24.19 -5.74
CA GLY A 601 -9.03 23.93 -6.83
C GLY A 601 -7.59 23.67 -6.38
N LYS A 602 -7.34 23.47 -5.11
CA LYS A 602 -6.02 23.08 -4.55
C LYS A 602 -5.40 21.90 -5.27
N TRP A 603 -6.19 20.97 -5.76
CA TRP A 603 -5.77 19.71 -6.35
C TRP A 603 -5.71 19.73 -7.88
N ASN A 604 -5.64 20.90 -8.50
CA ASN A 604 -5.66 21.03 -9.95
C ASN A 604 -4.47 20.31 -10.61
N GLY A 605 -4.78 19.23 -11.31
CA GLY A 605 -3.80 18.38 -12.02
C GLY A 605 -3.37 17.12 -11.28
N ILE A 606 -3.81 16.91 -10.01
CA ILE A 606 -3.45 15.72 -9.23
C ILE A 606 -4.19 14.46 -9.70
N MET A 607 -5.44 14.59 -10.13
CA MET A 607 -6.27 13.45 -10.52
C MET A 607 -6.32 13.30 -12.04
N ASN A 608 -5.92 12.12 -12.51
CA ASN A 608 -6.00 11.76 -13.92
C ASN A 608 -6.70 10.41 -14.08
N HIS A 609 -7.89 10.41 -14.71
CA HIS A 609 -8.65 9.19 -14.98
C HIS A 609 -8.19 8.44 -16.24
N GLN A 610 -7.12 8.89 -16.88
CA GLN A 610 -6.53 8.28 -18.08
C GLN A 610 -5.00 8.12 -17.93
N PRO A 611 -4.51 7.53 -16.84
CA PRO A 611 -3.07 7.37 -16.67
C PRO A 611 -2.51 6.61 -17.87
N ARG A 612 -1.38 7.10 -18.39
CA ARG A 612 -0.72 6.57 -19.59
C ARG A 612 -1.54 6.61 -20.90
N GLY A 613 -2.74 7.19 -20.90
CA GLY A 613 -3.60 7.25 -22.08
C GLY A 613 -3.99 5.88 -22.67
N ARG A 614 -4.09 4.85 -21.83
CA ARG A 614 -4.43 3.47 -22.23
C ARG A 614 -5.86 3.42 -22.78
N ASP A 615 -6.13 2.47 -23.69
CA ASP A 615 -7.39 2.39 -24.41
C ASP A 615 -8.60 2.16 -23.52
N GLN A 616 -8.44 1.40 -22.42
CA GLN A 616 -9.55 1.17 -21.48
C GLN A 616 -10.07 2.44 -20.81
N PHE A 617 -9.30 3.53 -20.80
CA PHE A 617 -9.72 4.81 -20.23
C PHE A 617 -10.36 5.76 -21.23
N LYS A 618 -10.16 5.55 -22.53
CA LYS A 618 -10.73 6.37 -23.61
C LYS A 618 -12.25 6.22 -23.69
N ALA A 619 -12.86 7.00 -24.54
CA ALA A 619 -14.28 6.85 -24.88
C ALA A 619 -14.57 5.40 -25.32
N PRO A 620 -15.67 4.80 -24.87
CA PRO A 620 -15.96 3.39 -25.15
C PRO A 620 -16.27 3.18 -26.63
N HIS A 621 -15.80 2.07 -27.16
CA HIS A 621 -16.29 1.57 -28.47
C HIS A 621 -17.60 0.83 -28.24
N VAL A 622 -18.67 1.25 -28.93
CA VAL A 622 -20.04 0.77 -28.73
C VAL A 622 -20.74 0.55 -30.07
N ALA A 623 -21.83 -0.18 -30.05
CA ALA A 623 -22.67 -0.38 -31.24
C ALA A 623 -23.26 0.95 -31.75
N THR A 624 -23.48 1.01 -33.05
CA THR A 624 -24.05 2.13 -33.81
C THR A 624 -25.25 1.66 -34.64
N ASP A 625 -26.03 2.59 -35.19
CA ASP A 625 -27.15 2.27 -36.06
C ASP A 625 -26.77 1.51 -37.36
N SER A 626 -25.49 1.51 -37.70
CA SER A 626 -24.94 0.82 -38.86
C SER A 626 -24.54 -0.64 -38.60
N ASP A 627 -24.57 -1.10 -37.35
CA ASP A 627 -24.18 -2.47 -37.02
C ASP A 627 -25.25 -3.47 -37.47
N VAL A 628 -24.84 -4.55 -38.12
CA VAL A 628 -25.69 -5.59 -38.69
C VAL A 628 -25.49 -6.89 -37.93
N ALA A 629 -26.59 -7.62 -37.73
CA ALA A 629 -26.54 -8.93 -37.10
C ALA A 629 -25.63 -9.90 -37.89
N THR A 630 -24.67 -10.51 -37.21
CA THR A 630 -23.70 -11.44 -37.80
C THR A 630 -23.88 -12.88 -37.30
N VAL A 631 -24.67 -13.09 -36.23
CA VAL A 631 -24.91 -14.40 -35.61
C VAL A 631 -26.37 -14.50 -35.19
N ALA A 632 -27.00 -15.66 -35.41
CA ALA A 632 -28.34 -15.94 -34.91
C ALA A 632 -28.33 -15.93 -33.36
N ALA A 633 -29.40 -15.35 -32.78
CA ALA A 633 -29.52 -15.26 -31.33
C ALA A 633 -29.47 -16.65 -30.69
N SER A 634 -28.44 -16.96 -29.96
CA SER A 634 -28.39 -18.12 -29.07
C SER A 634 -28.79 -17.66 -27.68
N ALA A 635 -29.96 -18.02 -27.25
CA ALA A 635 -30.41 -17.77 -25.91
C ALA A 635 -30.12 -18.98 -25.05
N GLU A 636 -29.24 -18.84 -24.04
CA GLU A 636 -29.39 -19.60 -22.79
C GLU A 636 -28.47 -19.00 -21.71
N SER A 637 -29.10 -18.58 -20.61
CA SER A 637 -28.38 -18.15 -19.41
C SER A 637 -27.81 -19.38 -18.68
N ILE A 638 -26.51 -19.35 -18.46
CA ILE A 638 -25.77 -20.41 -17.81
C ILE A 638 -25.88 -20.26 -16.29
N GLY A 639 -26.62 -21.17 -15.65
CA GLY A 639 -26.75 -21.18 -14.19
C GLY A 639 -25.46 -21.63 -13.51
N ARG A 640 -24.65 -20.68 -13.04
CA ARG A 640 -23.53 -20.92 -12.14
C ARG A 640 -24.00 -20.79 -10.70
N VAL A 641 -23.57 -21.73 -9.84
CA VAL A 641 -23.79 -21.64 -8.39
C VAL A 641 -22.48 -21.28 -7.71
N ILE A 642 -22.49 -20.19 -6.94
CA ILE A 642 -21.33 -19.75 -6.15
C ILE A 642 -21.61 -20.04 -4.67
N ILE A 643 -20.65 -20.66 -4.00
CA ILE A 643 -20.69 -21.01 -2.59
C ILE A 643 -19.51 -20.31 -1.92
N PRO A 644 -19.74 -19.40 -0.96
CA PRO A 644 -18.67 -18.75 -0.20
C PRO A 644 -17.77 -19.77 0.51
N ALA A 645 -16.49 -19.49 0.61
CA ALA A 645 -15.57 -20.35 1.37
C ALA A 645 -15.97 -20.52 2.84
N THR A 646 -16.71 -19.57 3.39
CA THR A 646 -17.22 -19.62 4.78
C THR A 646 -18.49 -20.48 4.97
N ALA A 647 -19.12 -20.95 3.89
CA ALA A 647 -20.31 -21.79 3.92
C ALA A 647 -20.01 -23.29 4.18
N PHE A 648 -18.91 -23.56 4.85
CA PHE A 648 -18.54 -24.93 5.23
C PHE A 648 -19.48 -25.55 6.26
N LYS A 649 -19.71 -26.86 6.16
CA LYS A 649 -20.47 -27.67 7.13
C LYS A 649 -19.62 -27.99 8.37
N THR A 650 -18.35 -28.33 8.15
CA THR A 650 -17.37 -28.64 9.21
C THR A 650 -15.98 -28.23 8.78
N THR A 651 -15.14 -27.95 9.76
CA THR A 651 -13.68 -27.73 9.56
C THR A 651 -12.89 -28.55 10.57
N SER A 652 -11.62 -28.74 10.27
CA SER A 652 -10.65 -29.28 11.23
C SER A 652 -9.33 -28.50 11.17
N GLY A 653 -8.56 -28.61 12.24
CA GLY A 653 -7.29 -27.87 12.36
C GLY A 653 -7.52 -26.37 12.56
N ASN A 654 -6.47 -25.57 12.32
CA ASN A 654 -6.47 -24.13 12.54
C ASN A 654 -7.02 -23.36 11.33
N ILE A 655 -8.18 -23.76 10.80
CA ILE A 655 -8.86 -23.02 9.75
C ILE A 655 -9.43 -21.73 10.35
N SER A 656 -8.98 -20.60 9.83
CA SER A 656 -9.41 -19.26 10.23
C SER A 656 -10.15 -18.56 9.09
N VAL A 657 -11.17 -17.78 9.46
CA VAL A 657 -11.89 -16.91 8.54
C VAL A 657 -11.22 -15.53 8.55
N VAL A 658 -10.92 -15.02 7.37
CA VAL A 658 -10.35 -13.68 7.18
C VAL A 658 -11.38 -12.83 6.44
N ASN A 659 -12.05 -11.95 7.16
CA ASN A 659 -13.05 -11.05 6.62
C ASN A 659 -12.41 -10.01 5.68
N GLY A 660 -13.14 -9.61 4.63
CA GLY A 660 -12.68 -8.63 3.65
C GLY A 660 -11.54 -9.11 2.73
N LEU A 661 -11.19 -10.42 2.77
CA LEU A 661 -10.16 -11.01 1.94
C LEU A 661 -10.78 -11.82 0.79
N GLY A 662 -10.38 -11.54 -0.44
CA GLY A 662 -10.75 -12.30 -1.64
C GLY A 662 -12.02 -11.85 -2.33
N LEU A 663 -12.65 -12.78 -3.10
CA LEU A 663 -13.73 -12.51 -4.05
C LEU A 663 -15.08 -12.29 -3.39
N ASP A 664 -15.26 -12.88 -2.20
CA ASP A 664 -16.45 -12.74 -1.35
C ASP A 664 -16.17 -11.88 -0.12
N SER A 665 -17.10 -11.82 0.80
CA SER A 665 -16.93 -11.08 2.05
C SER A 665 -15.83 -11.64 2.96
N ALA A 666 -15.40 -12.89 2.74
CA ALA A 666 -14.32 -13.52 3.50
C ALA A 666 -13.72 -14.72 2.76
N SER A 667 -12.47 -15.02 3.08
CA SER A 667 -11.75 -16.23 2.68
C SER A 667 -11.38 -17.07 3.90
N ILE A 668 -10.98 -18.31 3.67
CA ILE A 668 -10.47 -19.19 4.73
C ILE A 668 -9.02 -19.60 4.43
N THR A 669 -8.23 -19.72 5.48
CA THR A 669 -6.83 -20.14 5.43
C THR A 669 -6.44 -20.81 6.74
N VAL A 670 -5.29 -21.47 6.77
CA VAL A 670 -4.69 -21.90 8.05
C VAL A 670 -3.94 -20.72 8.66
N TRP A 671 -4.35 -20.30 9.84
CA TRP A 671 -3.72 -19.21 10.56
C TRP A 671 -3.64 -19.49 12.06
N PRO A 672 -2.53 -19.23 12.76
CA PRO A 672 -1.25 -18.69 12.25
C PRO A 672 -0.53 -19.64 11.28
N LEU A 673 0.44 -19.11 10.53
CA LEU A 673 1.20 -19.82 9.49
C LEU A 673 2.37 -20.65 10.07
N ASP A 674 2.16 -21.28 11.20
CA ASP A 674 3.14 -22.10 11.94
C ASP A 674 3.09 -23.60 11.58
N MET A 675 2.22 -23.97 10.64
CA MET A 675 2.07 -25.34 10.18
C MET A 675 3.20 -25.77 9.24
N ASN A 676 3.57 -27.03 9.32
CA ASN A 676 4.40 -27.67 8.31
C ASN A 676 3.56 -28.17 7.12
N ALA A 677 4.20 -28.40 5.97
CA ALA A 677 3.55 -29.06 4.86
C ALA A 677 3.12 -30.50 5.22
N TYR A 678 1.93 -30.90 4.78
CA TYR A 678 1.42 -32.24 4.97
C TYR A 678 1.72 -33.11 3.74
N THR A 679 2.20 -34.33 3.99
CA THR A 679 2.31 -35.40 2.98
C THR A 679 1.14 -36.36 3.01
N ASP A 680 0.47 -36.46 4.16
CA ASP A 680 -0.70 -37.30 4.41
C ASP A 680 -1.95 -36.42 4.47
N VAL A 681 -2.82 -36.53 3.46
CA VAL A 681 -4.06 -35.74 3.33
C VAL A 681 -4.99 -35.93 4.53
N SER A 682 -4.94 -37.12 5.16
CA SER A 682 -5.83 -37.40 6.31
C SER A 682 -5.53 -36.56 7.53
N LYS A 683 -4.32 -36.04 7.64
CA LYS A 683 -3.84 -35.20 8.75
C LYS A 683 -3.92 -33.69 8.46
N ALA A 684 -4.13 -33.31 7.19
CA ALA A 684 -4.19 -31.91 6.80
C ALA A 684 -5.47 -31.24 7.32
N PRO A 685 -5.40 -29.97 7.74
CA PRO A 685 -6.57 -29.16 8.02
C PRO A 685 -7.51 -29.15 6.81
N PHE A 686 -8.82 -29.16 7.04
CA PHE A 686 -9.79 -29.19 5.95
C PHE A 686 -11.04 -28.37 6.26
N ALA A 687 -11.74 -27.99 5.19
CA ALA A 687 -13.13 -27.52 5.20
C ALA A 687 -13.98 -28.47 4.35
N GLN A 688 -15.19 -28.79 4.82
CA GLN A 688 -16.14 -29.67 4.14
C GLN A 688 -17.42 -28.92 3.85
N TYR A 689 -17.90 -29.09 2.62
CA TYR A 689 -19.07 -28.39 2.08
C TYR A 689 -20.13 -29.38 1.61
N CYS A 690 -21.39 -28.92 1.60
CA CYS A 690 -22.49 -29.58 0.91
C CYS A 690 -22.73 -28.82 -0.41
N VAL A 691 -22.59 -29.48 -1.52
CA VAL A 691 -22.59 -28.88 -2.87
C VAL A 691 -23.70 -29.54 -3.70
N ASP A 692 -24.63 -28.74 -4.23
CA ASP A 692 -25.67 -29.24 -5.09
C ASP A 692 -25.16 -29.42 -6.53
N VAL A 693 -25.39 -30.62 -7.10
CA VAL A 693 -25.05 -30.99 -8.45
C VAL A 693 -26.28 -31.40 -9.25
N LYS A 694 -26.20 -31.27 -10.58
CA LYS A 694 -27.27 -31.65 -11.51
C LYS A 694 -26.93 -32.93 -12.25
N PRO A 695 -27.89 -33.64 -12.86
CA PRO A 695 -27.62 -34.77 -13.73
C PRO A 695 -26.62 -34.42 -14.84
N GLY A 696 -25.69 -35.33 -15.11
CA GLY A 696 -24.62 -35.14 -16.07
C GLY A 696 -23.30 -34.67 -15.45
N ASN A 697 -22.44 -34.10 -16.27
CA ASN A 697 -21.14 -33.62 -15.82
C ASN A 697 -21.27 -32.28 -15.11
N ASN A 698 -20.68 -32.19 -13.93
CA ASN A 698 -20.57 -30.98 -13.15
C ASN A 698 -19.09 -30.65 -12.98
N ARG A 699 -18.71 -29.42 -13.21
CA ARG A 699 -17.37 -28.91 -12.98
C ARG A 699 -17.37 -28.04 -11.73
N ILE A 700 -16.57 -28.44 -10.75
CA ILE A 700 -16.46 -27.78 -9.46
C ILE A 700 -15.13 -27.04 -9.44
N HIS A 701 -15.21 -25.73 -9.38
CA HIS A 701 -14.09 -24.82 -9.26
C HIS A 701 -13.87 -24.44 -7.79
N VAL A 702 -12.75 -24.80 -7.24
CA VAL A 702 -12.30 -24.32 -5.93
C VAL A 702 -11.34 -23.17 -6.17
N ARG A 703 -11.82 -21.95 -5.94
CA ARG A 703 -11.10 -20.71 -6.24
C ARG A 703 -10.23 -20.30 -5.07
N MET A 704 -8.93 -20.27 -5.32
CA MET A 704 -7.89 -19.90 -4.38
C MET A 704 -7.37 -18.51 -4.70
N LEU A 705 -6.93 -17.75 -3.71
CA LEU A 705 -6.18 -16.52 -3.98
C LEU A 705 -4.82 -16.87 -4.61
N PRO A 706 -4.31 -16.02 -5.53
CA PRO A 706 -3.06 -16.27 -6.24
C PRO A 706 -1.82 -15.95 -5.36
N THR A 707 -1.80 -16.49 -4.14
CA THR A 707 -0.68 -16.37 -3.20
C THR A 707 0.56 -17.15 -3.69
N PHE A 708 1.70 -16.93 -3.04
CA PHE A 708 2.93 -17.65 -3.30
C PHE A 708 3.33 -18.55 -2.12
N PRO A 709 4.12 -19.61 -2.36
CA PRO A 709 4.70 -20.41 -1.29
C PRO A 709 5.50 -19.54 -0.31
N ILE A 710 5.49 -19.88 0.99
CA ILE A 710 6.22 -19.15 2.01
C ILE A 710 7.71 -19.05 1.67
N ASN A 711 8.30 -20.15 1.17
CA ASN A 711 9.66 -20.19 0.64
C ASN A 711 9.82 -21.41 -0.29
N SER A 712 11.00 -21.60 -0.84
CA SER A 712 11.31 -22.68 -1.79
C SER A 712 11.16 -24.12 -1.23
N SER A 713 10.98 -24.28 0.08
CA SER A 713 10.73 -25.57 0.72
C SER A 713 9.26 -26.00 0.71
N TYR A 714 8.37 -25.11 0.32
CA TYR A 714 6.92 -25.33 0.26
C TYR A 714 6.41 -25.25 -1.18
N ASP A 715 5.27 -25.87 -1.42
CA ASP A 715 4.40 -25.65 -2.58
C ASP A 715 3.09 -25.01 -2.07
N LEU A 716 2.12 -24.79 -2.94
CA LEU A 716 0.75 -24.41 -2.58
C LEU A 716 -0.19 -25.54 -2.99
N ARG A 717 -0.28 -26.57 -2.15
CA ARG A 717 -1.08 -27.75 -2.45
C ARG A 717 -2.39 -27.76 -1.69
N VAL A 718 -3.44 -28.17 -2.39
CA VAL A 718 -4.73 -28.52 -1.81
C VAL A 718 -5.12 -29.90 -2.27
N ALA A 719 -5.84 -30.65 -1.43
CA ALA A 719 -6.43 -31.91 -1.83
C ALA A 719 -7.96 -31.79 -1.84
N VAL A 720 -8.57 -32.19 -2.96
CA VAL A 720 -10.03 -32.16 -3.15
C VAL A 720 -10.56 -33.59 -3.16
N ALA A 721 -11.58 -33.87 -2.35
CA ALA A 721 -12.29 -35.15 -2.32
C ALA A 721 -13.80 -34.91 -2.42
N ILE A 722 -14.48 -35.73 -3.23
CA ILE A 722 -15.92 -35.65 -3.47
C ILE A 722 -16.57 -36.95 -3.03
N ASP A 723 -17.64 -36.90 -2.22
CA ASP A 723 -18.42 -38.05 -1.72
C ASP A 723 -17.54 -39.19 -1.17
N GLY A 724 -16.49 -38.87 -0.41
CA GLY A 724 -15.61 -39.87 0.17
C GLY A 724 -14.68 -40.58 -0.81
N GLN A 725 -14.63 -40.13 -2.08
CA GLN A 725 -13.66 -40.62 -3.05
C GLN A 725 -12.23 -40.32 -2.61
N ARG A 726 -11.26 -40.99 -3.23
CA ARG A 726 -9.84 -40.76 -2.96
C ARG A 726 -9.49 -39.29 -3.25
N PRO A 727 -8.90 -38.56 -2.29
CA PRO A 727 -8.48 -37.17 -2.52
C PRO A 727 -7.51 -37.02 -3.68
N VAL A 728 -7.72 -36.02 -4.51
CA VAL A 728 -6.80 -35.60 -5.56
C VAL A 728 -6.05 -34.37 -5.10
N VAL A 729 -4.71 -34.44 -5.11
CA VAL A 729 -3.85 -33.33 -4.71
C VAL A 729 -3.55 -32.45 -5.93
N HIS A 730 -3.83 -31.17 -5.78
CA HIS A 730 -3.55 -30.14 -6.79
C HIS A 730 -2.49 -29.18 -6.27
N SER A 731 -1.55 -28.77 -7.13
CA SER A 731 -0.62 -27.68 -6.86
C SER A 731 -1.16 -26.40 -7.50
N ILE A 732 -1.30 -25.35 -6.69
CA ILE A 732 -1.72 -24.02 -7.17
C ILE A 732 -0.48 -23.34 -7.71
N LYS A 733 -0.18 -23.54 -8.98
CA LYS A 733 1.00 -22.97 -9.63
C LYS A 733 0.72 -21.54 -10.06
N THR A 734 0.97 -20.60 -9.17
CA THR A 734 0.88 -19.17 -9.48
C THR A 734 2.04 -18.66 -10.33
N VAL A 735 3.17 -19.40 -10.38
CA VAL A 735 4.44 -18.95 -10.98
C VAL A 735 4.76 -19.66 -12.30
N ALA A 736 4.06 -20.73 -12.65
CA ALA A 736 4.55 -21.69 -13.64
C ALA A 736 4.69 -21.16 -15.08
N THR A 737 3.86 -20.22 -15.51
CA THR A 737 4.00 -19.55 -16.81
C THR A 737 3.49 -18.11 -16.69
N ARG A 738 4.06 -17.19 -17.44
CA ARG A 738 3.58 -15.77 -17.49
C ARG A 738 2.08 -15.68 -17.77
N GLY A 739 1.54 -16.57 -18.59
CA GLY A 739 0.12 -16.60 -18.94
C GLY A 739 -0.80 -16.89 -17.75
N ASN A 740 -0.47 -17.91 -16.94
CA ASN A 740 -1.31 -18.27 -15.78
C ASN A 740 -1.26 -17.20 -14.70
N TRP A 741 -0.09 -16.65 -14.39
CA TRP A 741 0.02 -15.56 -13.43
C TRP A 741 -0.77 -14.33 -13.88
N ASN A 742 -0.63 -13.92 -15.15
CA ASN A 742 -1.39 -12.78 -15.70
C ASN A 742 -2.89 -12.96 -15.51
N THR A 743 -3.42 -14.12 -15.85
CA THR A 743 -4.85 -14.44 -15.71
C THR A 743 -5.27 -14.40 -14.24
N ASN A 744 -4.50 -15.05 -13.36
CA ASN A 744 -4.82 -15.16 -11.95
C ASN A 744 -4.88 -13.80 -11.25
N VAL A 745 -3.91 -12.92 -11.48
CA VAL A 745 -3.90 -11.61 -10.82
C VAL A 745 -4.96 -10.64 -11.36
N LEU A 746 -5.32 -10.76 -12.65
CA LEU A 746 -6.37 -9.94 -13.25
C LEU A 746 -7.77 -10.32 -12.78
N GLN A 747 -8.04 -11.62 -12.64
CA GLN A 747 -9.33 -12.13 -12.17
C GLN A 747 -9.42 -12.25 -10.64
N GLY A 748 -8.28 -12.19 -9.93
CA GLY A 748 -8.20 -12.24 -8.46
C GLY A 748 -8.19 -13.64 -7.87
N TYR A 749 -8.05 -14.71 -8.68
CA TYR A 749 -8.00 -16.08 -8.18
C TYR A 749 -7.24 -17.02 -9.11
N ALA A 750 -6.82 -18.17 -8.55
CA ALA A 750 -6.36 -19.35 -9.26
C ALA A 750 -7.39 -20.47 -9.08
N ASP A 751 -7.75 -21.14 -10.17
CA ASP A 751 -8.74 -22.25 -10.15
C ASP A 751 -8.09 -23.60 -9.89
N VAL A 752 -8.68 -24.37 -8.96
CA VAL A 752 -8.50 -25.81 -8.82
C VAL A 752 -9.81 -26.45 -9.27
N VAL A 753 -9.73 -27.26 -10.33
CA VAL A 753 -10.92 -27.83 -10.97
C VAL A 753 -11.04 -29.32 -10.68
N ALA A 754 -12.24 -29.76 -10.29
CA ALA A 754 -12.61 -31.15 -10.13
C ALA A 754 -13.91 -31.44 -10.92
N ASP A 755 -13.87 -32.45 -11.79
CA ASP A 755 -15.05 -32.89 -12.54
C ASP A 755 -15.80 -34.00 -11.78
N TYR A 756 -17.12 -33.91 -11.74
CA TYR A 756 -18.01 -34.88 -11.10
C TYR A 756 -19.24 -35.19 -11.95
N THR A 757 -19.48 -36.46 -12.23
CA THR A 757 -20.67 -36.90 -12.99
C THR A 757 -21.74 -37.41 -12.03
N SER A 758 -22.94 -36.83 -12.08
CA SER A 758 -24.08 -37.27 -11.30
C SER A 758 -25.18 -37.86 -12.21
N VAL A 759 -25.87 -38.86 -11.71
CA VAL A 759 -27.01 -39.46 -12.41
C VAL A 759 -28.33 -38.70 -12.13
N ASP A 760 -28.40 -37.98 -11.02
CA ASP A 760 -29.55 -37.23 -10.53
C ASP A 760 -29.14 -35.87 -9.94
N SER A 761 -30.13 -35.04 -9.65
CA SER A 761 -29.94 -33.84 -8.84
C SER A 761 -29.80 -34.20 -7.37
N ARG A 762 -28.65 -33.95 -6.76
CA ARG A 762 -28.41 -34.26 -5.35
C ARG A 762 -27.37 -33.33 -4.75
N SER A 763 -27.29 -33.35 -3.44
CA SER A 763 -26.18 -32.74 -2.71
C SER A 763 -25.05 -33.76 -2.50
N ILE A 764 -23.81 -33.32 -2.71
CA ILE A 764 -22.59 -34.08 -2.52
C ILE A 764 -21.75 -33.46 -1.40
N ASP A 765 -20.94 -34.28 -0.74
CA ASP A 765 -19.92 -33.80 0.21
C ASP A 765 -18.63 -33.47 -0.56
N LEU A 766 -18.19 -32.18 -0.50
CA LEU A 766 -16.91 -31.71 -1.03
C LEU A 766 -15.99 -31.39 0.13
N ARG A 767 -14.85 -32.07 0.20
CA ARG A 767 -13.80 -31.79 1.20
C ARG A 767 -12.59 -31.18 0.52
N VAL A 768 -12.15 -30.02 1.04
CA VAL A 768 -10.94 -29.32 0.61
C VAL A 768 -9.94 -29.30 1.74
N SER A 769 -8.79 -29.96 1.56
CA SER A 769 -7.74 -30.07 2.58
C SER A 769 -6.55 -29.19 2.22
N PHE A 770 -6.04 -28.40 3.18
CA PHE A 770 -4.94 -27.46 3.03
C PHE A 770 -3.64 -28.16 3.33
N MET A 771 -2.85 -28.45 2.29
CA MET A 771 -1.64 -29.27 2.40
C MET A 771 -0.39 -28.43 2.74
N ASP A 772 -0.37 -27.18 2.39
CA ASP A 772 0.77 -26.25 2.61
C ASP A 772 0.30 -24.97 3.29
N PRO A 773 1.20 -24.33 4.08
CA PRO A 773 0.90 -22.99 4.65
C PRO A 773 0.85 -21.93 3.54
N GLY A 774 0.00 -20.92 3.73
CA GLY A 774 -0.16 -19.82 2.77
C GLY A 774 -1.23 -20.07 1.70
N VAL A 775 -1.88 -21.24 1.69
CA VAL A 775 -3.05 -21.50 0.85
C VAL A 775 -4.24 -20.73 1.39
N VAL A 776 -4.93 -19.98 0.54
CA VAL A 776 -6.13 -19.19 0.87
C VAL A 776 -7.25 -19.56 -0.10
N MET A 777 -8.36 -20.03 0.42
CA MET A 777 -9.55 -20.38 -0.36
C MET A 777 -10.61 -19.28 -0.24
N SER A 778 -11.13 -18.82 -1.39
CA SER A 778 -12.09 -17.72 -1.45
C SER A 778 -13.52 -18.17 -1.71
N GLN A 779 -13.74 -19.06 -2.67
CA GLN A 779 -15.10 -19.54 -3.01
C GLN A 779 -15.08 -20.86 -3.77
N ILE A 780 -16.25 -21.49 -3.86
CA ILE A 780 -16.52 -22.60 -4.78
C ILE A 780 -17.49 -22.12 -5.84
N MET A 781 -17.28 -22.53 -7.09
CA MET A 781 -18.23 -22.31 -8.18
C MET A 781 -18.55 -23.67 -8.83
N VAL A 782 -19.83 -23.91 -9.09
CA VAL A 782 -20.29 -25.14 -9.75
C VAL A 782 -20.92 -24.80 -11.09
N GLU A 783 -20.43 -25.42 -12.13
CA GLU A 783 -21.01 -25.38 -13.48
C GLU A 783 -21.61 -26.76 -13.83
N SER A 784 -22.87 -26.81 -14.29
CA SER A 784 -23.52 -28.07 -14.68
C SER A 784 -23.34 -28.38 -16.18
N ALA A 785 -23.68 -29.60 -16.60
CA ALA A 785 -23.46 -30.11 -17.96
C ALA A 785 -24.12 -29.26 -19.08
N ALA A 786 -25.22 -28.62 -18.82
CA ALA A 786 -25.87 -27.68 -19.76
C ALA A 786 -24.98 -26.45 -20.04
N THR A 787 -24.21 -26.04 -19.03
CA THR A 787 -23.24 -24.97 -19.06
C THR A 787 -21.98 -25.32 -19.86
N LEU A 788 -21.50 -26.56 -19.73
CA LEU A 788 -20.22 -27.00 -20.30
C LEU A 788 -20.26 -27.17 -21.83
N ARG A 789 -21.42 -27.47 -22.42
CA ARG A 789 -21.57 -27.64 -23.87
C ARG A 789 -21.43 -26.35 -24.69
N GLN A 790 -21.65 -25.19 -24.06
CA GLN A 790 -21.58 -23.88 -24.74
C GLN A 790 -20.18 -23.24 -24.76
N ASN A 791 -19.28 -23.70 -23.91
CA ASN A 791 -17.90 -23.17 -23.87
C ASN A 791 -16.93 -23.91 -24.81
N HIS A 792 -17.39 -24.90 -25.56
CA HIS A 792 -16.60 -25.72 -26.50
C HIS A 792 -17.07 -25.60 -27.96
N GLU A 793 -18.10 -24.82 -28.27
CA GLU A 793 -18.52 -24.39 -29.61
C GLU A 793 -18.20 -22.89 -29.80
#